data_d9c12222d447a5a8642a01909be82255
#
_entry.id   d9c12222d447a5a8642a01909be82255
#
_cell.length_a   1.000
_cell.length_b   1.000
_cell.length_c   1.000
_cell.angle_alpha   90.00
_cell.angle_beta   90.00
_cell.angle_gamma   90.00
#
_symmetry.space_group_name_H-M   'P 1'
#
loop_
_entity.id
_entity.type
_entity.pdbx_description
1 polymer ?
#
loop_
_entity_poly.entity_id
_entity_poly.type
_entity_poly.pdbx_seq_one_letter_code
_entity_poly.pdbx_strand_id
1 'polypeptide(L)'
;MRKILVIVLCVACSVATYAQLNTDRVLAIGRNALYFEDYVLSIQYFNQVIKVKPYLTEPYFYRAVAKIQLEDYQGAEQDCNAVIERNTFMPQAYYARGFVRMHLDRYAEAEADFRQALEFSPENTTYTLMLVEACVQQAKYADALAGIESLQRRNQHSFDLLYERGRILFEQGDSIAALHTFDELVQTHKHNPDAWSARAIVKLQMDDTDGALADYNQAIALGTRNAGCYINRGILNYELKNYRGALADYDQAIALDPTDETARFNRALLRAEVGDLNNALDDLNEVLKHRPDYDKAIYQRAIINSELYDWQAAIDDFTAIINRYPTFAPAYHGRAQANEKLGKKRAAFDDYERIEQLRQAAKHNQKADQSNVLNTQPDVAHDDSPTQARTRLFAADNSTGNAIDNVRGSIQNTYMDVSSEKNFVLSYYQKADLVRKDEHYSQAVNDLNAKRLLPGAIKIVNREMPLTQTLINYHFRSIDEYSQRIVAHPDNAYLYLARGIDYALVQDFSNALADFSNAIYLDSDLALAYFCRANIRFKALEIKVNDLAADNVGTESGMSDKQYAYDFEMIMRDYDRTLELLPDFAFAWFNRANVLCVQKDYQSAIRNYTNAIACNTDFAEAYFNRGLAYIYIGDTQNGISDLSKAGELGIYQAYNYLKRIRN
;
A
#
# COMPACT_ATOMS: atom_id res chain seq x y z
N MET A 1 -36.08 -56.17 -11.43
CA MET A 1 -35.58 -55.21 -10.44
C MET A 1 -34.03 -55.09 -10.41
N ARG A 2 -33.23 -56.19 -10.31
CA ARG A 2 -31.76 -56.11 -10.29
C ARG A 2 -31.14 -55.43 -11.55
N LYS A 3 -31.69 -55.70 -12.77
CA LYS A 3 -31.18 -55.06 -14.00
C LYS A 3 -31.51 -53.55 -14.11
N ILE A 4 -32.61 -53.12 -13.53
CA ILE A 4 -33.02 -51.70 -13.47
C ILE A 4 -32.11 -50.95 -12.45
N LEU A 5 -31.80 -51.59 -11.32
CA LEU A 5 -30.91 -51.03 -10.32
C LEU A 5 -29.48 -50.83 -10.84
N VAL A 6 -28.97 -51.75 -11.67
CA VAL A 6 -27.64 -51.64 -12.29
C VAL A 6 -27.63 -50.53 -13.34
N ILE A 7 -28.71 -50.39 -14.17
CA ILE A 7 -28.82 -49.31 -15.12
C ILE A 7 -28.93 -47.93 -14.43
N VAL A 8 -29.69 -47.84 -13.34
CA VAL A 8 -29.78 -46.59 -12.56
C VAL A 8 -28.45 -46.25 -11.88
N LEU A 9 -27.70 -47.29 -11.36
CA LEU A 9 -26.36 -47.09 -10.82
C LEU A 9 -25.36 -46.67 -11.91
N CYS A 10 -25.41 -47.26 -13.10
CA CYS A 10 -24.55 -46.88 -14.25
C CYS A 10 -24.91 -45.50 -14.76
N VAL A 11 -26.15 -45.09 -14.80
CA VAL A 11 -26.61 -43.75 -15.18
C VAL A 11 -26.23 -42.74 -14.09
N ALA A 12 -26.36 -43.09 -12.81
CA ALA A 12 -25.90 -42.24 -11.70
C ALA A 12 -24.36 -42.07 -11.72
N CYS A 13 -23.57 -43.12 -12.07
CA CYS A 13 -22.14 -43.02 -12.25
C CYS A 13 -21.75 -42.26 -13.52
N SER A 14 -22.53 -42.27 -14.58
CA SER A 14 -22.27 -41.54 -15.82
C SER A 14 -22.66 -40.05 -15.75
N VAL A 15 -23.57 -39.67 -14.86
CA VAL A 15 -23.92 -38.25 -14.59
C VAL A 15 -22.92 -37.60 -13.61
N ALA A 16 -22.12 -38.40 -12.92
CA ALA A 16 -21.04 -37.89 -12.03
C ALA A 16 -19.71 -37.59 -12.76
N THR A 17 -19.64 -37.67 -14.08
CA THR A 17 -18.51 -37.07 -14.84
C THR A 17 -18.74 -35.58 -14.99
N TYR A 18 -18.78 -34.84 -13.89
CA TYR A 18 -18.35 -33.45 -13.89
C TYR A 18 -16.96 -33.45 -14.48
N ALA A 19 -16.73 -32.59 -15.48
CA ALA A 19 -15.42 -32.41 -16.08
C ALA A 19 -14.41 -32.15 -14.95
N GLN A 20 -13.67 -33.20 -14.57
CA GLN A 20 -12.71 -33.11 -13.48
C GLN A 20 -11.70 -32.07 -13.90
N LEU A 21 -11.62 -30.96 -13.13
CA LEU A 21 -10.72 -29.88 -13.45
C LEU A 21 -9.32 -30.46 -13.70
N ASN A 22 -8.80 -30.29 -14.90
CA ASN A 22 -7.45 -30.74 -15.22
C ASN A 22 -6.45 -29.82 -14.51
N THR A 23 -6.13 -30.18 -13.26
CA THR A 23 -5.28 -29.37 -12.37
C THR A 23 -3.90 -29.13 -12.95
N ASP A 24 -3.34 -30.06 -13.74
CA ASP A 24 -2.03 -29.90 -14.34
C ASP A 24 -2.06 -28.83 -15.46
N ARG A 25 -3.14 -28.80 -16.23
CA ARG A 25 -3.37 -27.75 -17.23
C ARG A 25 -3.58 -26.39 -16.56
N VAL A 26 -4.37 -26.34 -15.50
CA VAL A 26 -4.63 -25.08 -14.76
C VAL A 26 -3.36 -24.56 -14.10
N LEU A 27 -2.54 -25.46 -13.53
CA LEU A 27 -1.23 -25.10 -12.96
C LEU A 27 -0.30 -24.55 -14.05
N ALA A 28 -0.26 -25.17 -15.23
CA ALA A 28 0.52 -24.69 -16.36
C ALA A 28 0.08 -23.29 -16.84
N ILE A 29 -1.24 -23.05 -16.90
CA ILE A 29 -1.79 -21.71 -17.24
C ILE A 29 -1.38 -20.69 -16.16
N GLY A 30 -1.47 -21.04 -14.88
CA GLY A 30 -1.04 -20.18 -13.77
C GLY A 30 0.46 -19.83 -13.86
N ARG A 31 1.32 -20.79 -14.19
CA ARG A 31 2.75 -20.55 -14.43
C ARG A 31 3.01 -19.65 -15.63
N ASN A 32 2.26 -19.83 -16.70
CA ASN A 32 2.36 -18.94 -17.87
C ASN A 32 1.93 -17.51 -17.51
N ALA A 33 0.83 -17.33 -16.77
CA ALA A 33 0.42 -16.02 -16.29
C ALA A 33 1.51 -15.38 -15.41
N LEU A 34 2.13 -16.16 -14.51
CA LEU A 34 3.25 -15.71 -13.69
C LEU A 34 4.45 -15.28 -14.55
N TYR A 35 4.80 -16.06 -15.58
CA TYR A 35 5.91 -15.75 -16.50
C TYR A 35 5.64 -14.45 -17.30
N PHE A 36 4.39 -14.20 -17.68
CA PHE A 36 3.99 -12.96 -18.35
C PHE A 36 3.63 -11.84 -17.36
N GLU A 37 4.02 -12.01 -16.08
CA GLU A 37 3.88 -11.02 -15.02
C GLU A 37 2.42 -10.61 -14.71
N ASP A 38 1.45 -11.44 -15.10
CA ASP A 38 0.06 -11.30 -14.71
C ASP A 38 -0.16 -11.97 -13.35
N TYR A 39 0.40 -11.37 -12.31
CA TYR A 39 0.51 -11.95 -10.97
C TYR A 39 -0.86 -12.23 -10.34
N VAL A 40 -1.79 -11.30 -10.47
CA VAL A 40 -3.13 -11.46 -9.89
C VAL A 40 -3.89 -12.61 -10.54
N LEU A 41 -3.82 -12.70 -11.86
CA LEU A 41 -4.46 -13.81 -12.59
C LEU A 41 -3.78 -15.15 -12.27
N SER A 42 -2.46 -15.18 -12.13
CA SER A 42 -1.73 -16.39 -11.76
C SER A 42 -2.18 -16.93 -10.39
N ILE A 43 -2.38 -16.05 -9.41
CA ILE A 43 -2.91 -16.37 -8.08
C ILE A 43 -4.28 -17.05 -8.19
N GLN A 44 -5.17 -16.55 -9.05
CA GLN A 44 -6.50 -17.15 -9.22
C GLN A 44 -6.43 -18.58 -9.77
N TYR A 45 -5.52 -18.86 -10.71
CA TYR A 45 -5.31 -20.21 -11.20
C TYR A 45 -4.71 -21.14 -10.13
N PHE A 46 -3.74 -20.66 -9.35
CA PHE A 46 -3.18 -21.44 -8.23
C PHE A 46 -4.23 -21.73 -7.16
N ASN A 47 -5.10 -20.78 -6.84
CA ASN A 47 -6.23 -20.99 -5.91
C ASN A 47 -7.16 -22.11 -6.41
N GLN A 48 -7.47 -22.17 -7.71
CA GLN A 48 -8.30 -23.25 -8.26
C GLN A 48 -7.62 -24.61 -8.08
N VAL A 49 -6.31 -24.71 -8.28
CA VAL A 49 -5.55 -25.95 -8.08
C VAL A 49 -5.54 -26.33 -6.59
N ILE A 50 -5.26 -25.36 -5.70
CA ILE A 50 -5.22 -25.56 -4.24
C ILE A 50 -6.57 -26.05 -3.72
N LYS A 51 -7.68 -25.49 -4.21
CA LYS A 51 -9.04 -25.88 -3.80
C LYS A 51 -9.35 -27.35 -4.13
N VAL A 52 -8.83 -27.87 -5.24
CA VAL A 52 -9.05 -29.25 -5.69
C VAL A 52 -8.01 -30.22 -5.13
N LYS A 53 -6.75 -29.80 -5.06
CA LYS A 53 -5.62 -30.61 -4.60
C LYS A 53 -4.77 -29.87 -3.55
N PRO A 54 -5.27 -29.67 -2.32
CA PRO A 54 -4.59 -28.87 -1.28
C PRO A 54 -3.27 -29.48 -0.79
N TYR A 55 -2.98 -30.72 -1.15
CA TYR A 55 -1.75 -31.41 -0.79
C TYR A 55 -0.58 -31.15 -1.72
N LEU A 56 -0.81 -30.54 -2.90
CA LEU A 56 0.26 -30.20 -3.82
C LEU A 56 1.08 -29.01 -3.30
N THR A 57 2.39 -29.12 -3.40
CA THR A 57 3.34 -28.10 -2.95
C THR A 57 3.49 -26.96 -3.96
N GLU A 58 3.57 -27.31 -5.27
CA GLU A 58 3.87 -26.37 -6.35
C GLU A 58 2.95 -25.16 -6.42
N PRO A 59 1.61 -25.28 -6.34
CA PRO A 59 0.75 -24.11 -6.48
C PRO A 59 0.92 -23.09 -5.34
N TYR A 60 1.23 -23.55 -4.11
CA TYR A 60 1.57 -22.63 -3.02
C TYR A 60 2.88 -21.90 -3.28
N PHE A 61 3.90 -22.61 -3.77
CA PHE A 61 5.19 -22.01 -4.08
C PHE A 61 5.06 -20.92 -5.14
N TYR A 62 4.40 -21.21 -6.28
CA TYR A 62 4.21 -20.21 -7.33
C TYR A 62 3.31 -19.07 -6.89
N ARG A 63 2.34 -19.33 -6.01
CA ARG A 63 1.49 -18.27 -5.43
C ARG A 63 2.31 -17.38 -4.49
N ALA A 64 3.21 -17.94 -3.69
CA ALA A 64 4.15 -17.17 -2.88
C ALA A 64 5.02 -16.26 -3.77
N VAL A 65 5.56 -16.78 -4.88
CA VAL A 65 6.35 -15.98 -5.83
C VAL A 65 5.52 -14.83 -6.40
N ALA A 66 4.28 -15.09 -6.81
CA ALA A 66 3.38 -14.04 -7.31
C ALA A 66 3.09 -12.95 -6.25
N LYS A 67 2.85 -13.37 -5.00
CA LYS A 67 2.62 -12.44 -3.88
C LYS A 67 3.87 -11.61 -3.53
N ILE A 68 5.07 -12.20 -3.64
CA ILE A 68 6.34 -11.46 -3.48
C ILE A 68 6.43 -10.33 -4.51
N GLN A 69 6.10 -10.60 -5.77
CA GLN A 69 6.12 -9.58 -6.84
C GLN A 69 5.05 -8.48 -6.61
N LEU A 70 4.00 -8.79 -5.89
CA LEU A 70 2.97 -7.83 -5.48
C LEU A 70 3.27 -7.18 -4.11
N GLU A 71 4.44 -7.46 -3.52
CA GLU A 71 4.87 -6.97 -2.21
C GLU A 71 3.96 -7.41 -1.04
N ASP A 72 3.14 -8.45 -1.25
CA ASP A 72 2.34 -9.09 -0.20
C ASP A 72 3.21 -10.12 0.56
N TYR A 73 4.11 -9.60 1.38
CA TYR A 73 5.08 -10.45 2.09
C TYR A 73 4.45 -11.32 3.16
N GLN A 74 3.39 -10.84 3.84
CA GLN A 74 2.70 -11.67 4.84
C GLN A 74 1.97 -12.87 4.20
N GLY A 75 1.26 -12.62 3.11
CA GLY A 75 0.62 -13.70 2.36
C GLY A 75 1.61 -14.65 1.70
N ALA A 76 2.75 -14.14 1.26
CA ALA A 76 3.83 -14.96 0.71
C ALA A 76 4.48 -15.85 1.79
N GLU A 77 4.70 -15.34 3.01
CA GLU A 77 5.23 -16.14 4.12
C GLU A 77 4.30 -17.31 4.49
N GLN A 78 2.99 -17.06 4.50
CA GLN A 78 2.00 -18.12 4.77
C GLN A 78 2.07 -19.23 3.72
N ASP A 79 2.19 -18.87 2.45
CA ASP A 79 2.33 -19.82 1.37
C ASP A 79 3.67 -20.58 1.44
N CYS A 80 4.79 -19.91 1.75
CA CYS A 80 6.07 -20.56 1.97
C CYS A 80 6.02 -21.54 3.15
N ASN A 81 5.34 -21.20 4.26
CA ASN A 81 5.11 -22.10 5.38
C ASN A 81 4.34 -23.34 4.93
N ALA A 82 3.27 -23.14 4.15
CA ALA A 82 2.49 -24.25 3.60
C ALA A 82 3.31 -25.17 2.67
N VAL A 83 4.27 -24.61 1.93
CA VAL A 83 5.23 -25.36 1.12
C VAL A 83 6.14 -26.21 2.00
N ILE A 84 6.77 -25.61 3.01
CA ILE A 84 7.76 -26.25 3.89
C ILE A 84 7.10 -27.37 4.73
N GLU A 85 5.87 -27.15 5.21
CA GLU A 85 5.08 -28.18 5.91
C GLU A 85 4.83 -29.44 5.06
N ARG A 86 4.67 -29.26 3.73
CA ARG A 86 4.40 -30.38 2.79
C ARG A 86 5.67 -30.98 2.24
N ASN A 87 6.71 -30.20 2.08
CA ASN A 87 8.02 -30.64 1.55
C ASN A 87 9.16 -29.87 2.24
N THR A 88 9.72 -30.47 3.27
CA THR A 88 10.84 -29.91 4.04
C THR A 88 12.18 -29.92 3.29
N PHE A 89 12.27 -30.58 2.13
CA PHE A 89 13.51 -30.69 1.34
C PHE A 89 13.53 -29.75 0.13
N MET A 90 12.83 -28.63 0.17
CA MET A 90 12.77 -27.66 -0.91
C MET A 90 13.54 -26.37 -0.56
N PRO A 91 14.84 -26.26 -0.93
CA PRO A 91 15.65 -25.10 -0.56
C PRO A 91 15.10 -23.77 -1.07
N GLN A 92 14.43 -23.79 -2.23
CA GLN A 92 13.79 -22.60 -2.81
C GLN A 92 12.67 -22.02 -1.91
N ALA A 93 11.98 -22.87 -1.14
CA ALA A 93 10.93 -22.40 -0.22
C ALA A 93 11.51 -21.70 1.00
N TYR A 94 12.61 -22.21 1.57
CA TYR A 94 13.34 -21.52 2.63
C TYR A 94 13.94 -20.22 2.14
N TYR A 95 14.55 -20.22 0.96
CA TYR A 95 15.07 -19.00 0.34
C TYR A 95 13.97 -17.94 0.17
N ALA A 96 12.83 -18.33 -0.39
CA ALA A 96 11.70 -17.40 -0.60
C ALA A 96 11.17 -16.87 0.74
N ARG A 97 11.06 -17.73 1.78
CA ARG A 97 10.63 -17.29 3.11
C ARG A 97 11.65 -16.38 3.79
N GLY A 98 12.92 -16.71 3.68
CA GLY A 98 14.02 -15.86 4.17
C GLY A 98 14.01 -14.48 3.49
N PHE A 99 13.84 -14.44 2.16
CA PHE A 99 13.69 -13.20 1.40
C PHE A 99 12.51 -12.36 1.88
N VAL A 100 11.36 -12.98 2.07
CA VAL A 100 10.16 -12.32 2.63
C VAL A 100 10.42 -11.77 4.03
N ARG A 101 11.11 -12.54 4.90
CA ARG A 101 11.44 -12.13 6.26
C ARG A 101 12.45 -10.99 6.32
N MET A 102 13.36 -10.89 5.35
CA MET A 102 14.22 -9.71 5.15
C MET A 102 13.38 -8.44 4.96
N HIS A 103 12.36 -8.52 4.12
CA HIS A 103 11.44 -7.40 3.86
C HIS A 103 10.44 -7.12 5.00
N LEU A 104 10.34 -8.00 5.97
CA LEU A 104 9.55 -7.80 7.19
C LEU A 104 10.45 -7.43 8.40
N ASP A 105 11.72 -7.06 8.17
CA ASP A 105 12.73 -6.71 9.17
C ASP A 105 13.01 -7.82 10.21
N ARG A 106 12.66 -9.06 9.86
CA ARG A 106 12.85 -10.25 10.71
C ARG A 106 14.14 -10.98 10.36
N TYR A 107 15.26 -10.27 10.46
CA TYR A 107 16.57 -10.70 9.97
C TYR A 107 17.10 -12.00 10.59
N ALA A 108 16.84 -12.22 11.88
CA ALA A 108 17.28 -13.44 12.55
C ALA A 108 16.57 -14.71 12.04
N GLU A 109 15.28 -14.59 11.70
CA GLU A 109 14.51 -15.68 11.14
C GLU A 109 14.86 -15.89 9.65
N ALA A 110 15.18 -14.81 8.93
CA ALA A 110 15.68 -14.88 7.57
C ALA A 110 17.03 -15.61 7.50
N GLU A 111 17.96 -15.29 8.42
CA GLU A 111 19.26 -15.97 8.55
C GLU A 111 19.07 -17.48 8.74
N ALA A 112 18.16 -17.87 9.64
CA ALA A 112 17.88 -19.29 9.88
C ALA A 112 17.38 -20.00 8.61
N ASP A 113 16.50 -19.36 7.86
CA ASP A 113 15.98 -19.88 6.60
C ASP A 113 17.08 -19.99 5.52
N PHE A 114 17.95 -18.98 5.36
CA PHE A 114 19.05 -19.06 4.41
C PHE A 114 20.08 -20.12 4.77
N ARG A 115 20.37 -20.30 6.08
CA ARG A 115 21.20 -21.42 6.54
C ARG A 115 20.58 -22.77 6.19
N GLN A 116 19.26 -22.91 6.40
CA GLN A 116 18.55 -24.13 6.03
C GLN A 116 18.54 -24.38 4.52
N ALA A 117 18.38 -23.35 3.70
CA ALA A 117 18.49 -23.46 2.25
C ALA A 117 19.90 -23.92 1.80
N LEU A 118 20.94 -23.42 2.48
CA LEU A 118 22.34 -23.81 2.22
C LEU A 118 22.68 -25.23 2.70
N GLU A 119 22.01 -25.78 3.71
CA GLU A 119 22.17 -27.21 4.07
C GLU A 119 21.80 -28.12 2.91
N PHE A 120 20.77 -27.76 2.12
CA PHE A 120 20.35 -28.54 0.95
C PHE A 120 21.14 -28.16 -0.33
N SER A 121 21.70 -26.97 -0.38
CA SER A 121 22.38 -26.44 -1.55
C SER A 121 23.62 -25.63 -1.15
N PRO A 122 24.69 -26.25 -0.62
CA PRO A 122 25.85 -25.57 0.00
C PRO A 122 26.63 -24.66 -0.97
N GLU A 123 26.50 -24.90 -2.27
CA GLU A 123 27.26 -24.17 -3.29
C GLU A 123 26.48 -23.01 -3.91
N ASN A 124 25.24 -22.75 -3.46
CA ASN A 124 24.42 -21.71 -4.05
C ASN A 124 24.88 -20.32 -3.62
N THR A 125 25.47 -19.59 -4.58
CA THR A 125 25.99 -18.23 -4.37
C THR A 125 24.89 -17.26 -3.91
N THR A 126 23.69 -17.32 -4.51
CA THR A 126 22.59 -16.44 -4.17
C THR A 126 22.16 -16.63 -2.72
N TYR A 127 22.05 -17.86 -2.25
CA TYR A 127 21.69 -18.14 -0.86
C TYR A 127 22.76 -17.65 0.11
N THR A 128 24.05 -17.79 -0.25
CA THR A 128 25.16 -17.26 0.57
C THR A 128 25.11 -15.73 0.63
N LEU A 129 24.90 -15.04 -0.48
CA LEU A 129 24.80 -13.58 -0.50
C LEU A 129 23.63 -13.06 0.34
N MET A 130 22.48 -13.71 0.27
CA MET A 130 21.33 -13.35 1.11
C MET A 130 21.57 -13.65 2.60
N LEU A 131 22.30 -14.73 2.91
CA LEU A 131 22.76 -14.97 4.29
C LEU A 131 23.70 -13.86 4.78
N VAL A 132 24.64 -13.45 3.93
CA VAL A 132 25.56 -12.33 4.23
C VAL A 132 24.77 -11.08 4.55
N GLU A 133 23.83 -10.70 3.69
CA GLU A 133 23.01 -9.51 3.92
C GLU A 133 22.19 -9.62 5.23
N ALA A 134 21.56 -10.78 5.49
CA ALA A 134 20.85 -10.99 6.76
C ALA A 134 21.78 -10.88 7.99
N CYS A 135 23.04 -11.28 7.87
CA CYS A 135 24.04 -11.11 8.94
C CYS A 135 24.45 -9.63 9.10
N VAL A 136 24.62 -8.91 8.01
CA VAL A 136 24.98 -7.47 8.01
C VAL A 136 23.89 -6.67 8.73
N GLN A 137 22.61 -6.90 8.38
CA GLN A 137 21.48 -6.22 9.02
C GLN A 137 21.36 -6.48 10.53
N GLN A 138 22.00 -7.55 11.02
CA GLN A 138 22.09 -7.87 12.45
C GLN A 138 23.43 -7.42 13.09
N ALA A 139 24.28 -6.70 12.36
CA ALA A 139 25.64 -6.36 12.75
C ALA A 139 26.53 -7.59 13.08
N LYS A 140 26.21 -8.75 12.52
CA LYS A 140 27.01 -9.98 12.62
C LYS A 140 28.10 -10.01 11.54
N TYR A 141 28.98 -9.01 11.56
CA TYR A 141 29.95 -8.77 10.49
C TYR A 141 30.95 -9.91 10.31
N ALA A 142 31.33 -10.61 11.37
CA ALA A 142 32.22 -11.76 11.29
C ALA A 142 31.64 -12.90 10.47
N ASP A 143 30.35 -13.22 10.66
CA ASP A 143 29.64 -14.25 9.90
C ASP A 143 29.45 -13.82 8.45
N ALA A 144 29.14 -12.54 8.23
CA ALA A 144 29.01 -11.97 6.89
C ALA A 144 30.32 -12.07 6.11
N LEU A 145 31.44 -11.67 6.71
CA LEU A 145 32.77 -11.78 6.10
C LEU A 145 33.16 -13.23 5.81
N ALA A 146 32.86 -14.17 6.71
CA ALA A 146 33.09 -15.60 6.47
C ALA A 146 32.30 -16.12 5.26
N GLY A 147 31.07 -15.63 5.08
CA GLY A 147 30.25 -15.92 3.88
C GLY A 147 30.93 -15.42 2.60
N ILE A 148 31.36 -14.17 2.57
CA ILE A 148 32.09 -13.59 1.44
C ILE A 148 33.40 -14.35 1.16
N GLU A 149 34.18 -14.68 2.19
CA GLU A 149 35.41 -15.46 2.03
C GLU A 149 35.15 -16.84 1.38
N SER A 150 34.05 -17.49 1.76
CA SER A 150 33.68 -18.77 1.17
C SER A 150 33.45 -18.69 -0.35
N LEU A 151 32.85 -17.58 -0.82
CA LEU A 151 32.62 -17.28 -2.22
C LEU A 151 33.92 -16.87 -2.93
N GLN A 152 34.79 -16.09 -2.29
CA GLN A 152 36.06 -15.64 -2.83
C GLN A 152 37.05 -16.79 -3.09
N ARG A 153 36.99 -17.90 -2.34
CA ARG A 153 37.81 -19.11 -2.63
C ARG A 153 37.62 -19.64 -4.02
N ARG A 154 36.47 -19.36 -4.69
CA ARG A 154 36.14 -19.79 -6.03
C ARG A 154 36.41 -18.70 -7.06
N ASN A 155 36.29 -17.45 -6.70
CA ASN A 155 36.54 -16.29 -7.57
C ASN A 155 37.15 -15.13 -6.77
N GLN A 156 38.46 -15.21 -6.59
CA GLN A 156 39.21 -14.34 -5.67
C GLN A 156 39.15 -12.85 -6.06
N HIS A 157 39.08 -12.53 -7.34
CA HIS A 157 39.12 -11.15 -7.84
C HIS A 157 37.77 -10.69 -8.44
N SER A 158 36.65 -11.27 -7.99
CA SER A 158 35.33 -10.78 -8.38
C SER A 158 35.14 -9.36 -7.87
N PHE A 159 34.73 -8.46 -8.76
CA PHE A 159 34.40 -7.09 -8.41
C PHE A 159 33.37 -7.05 -7.28
N ASP A 160 32.24 -7.75 -7.45
CA ASP A 160 31.12 -7.74 -6.51
C ASP A 160 31.53 -8.24 -5.11
N LEU A 161 32.32 -9.32 -5.06
CA LEU A 161 32.76 -9.90 -3.78
C LEU A 161 33.77 -9.00 -3.04
N LEU A 162 34.69 -8.35 -3.78
CA LEU A 162 35.62 -7.38 -3.17
C LEU A 162 34.86 -6.12 -2.72
N TYR A 163 33.91 -5.66 -3.51
CA TYR A 163 33.08 -4.52 -3.17
C TYR A 163 32.28 -4.79 -1.90
N GLU A 164 31.56 -5.91 -1.83
CA GLU A 164 30.78 -6.32 -0.64
C GLU A 164 31.66 -6.49 0.60
N ARG A 165 32.83 -7.09 0.45
CA ARG A 165 33.80 -7.20 1.56
C ARG A 165 34.18 -5.82 2.08
N GLY A 166 34.54 -4.91 1.20
CA GLY A 166 34.90 -3.54 1.57
C GLY A 166 33.75 -2.81 2.24
N ARG A 167 32.51 -2.96 1.73
CA ARG A 167 31.28 -2.39 2.32
C ARG A 167 31.06 -2.91 3.74
N ILE A 168 31.11 -4.23 3.94
CA ILE A 168 30.90 -4.84 5.26
C ILE A 168 31.95 -4.35 6.28
N LEU A 169 33.23 -4.28 5.89
CA LEU A 169 34.30 -3.76 6.74
C LEU A 169 34.06 -2.29 7.10
N PHE A 170 33.60 -1.51 6.14
CA PHE A 170 33.27 -0.11 6.35
C PHE A 170 32.08 0.06 7.33
N GLU A 171 31.01 -0.71 7.17
CA GLU A 171 29.86 -0.71 8.08
C GLU A 171 30.23 -1.19 9.50
N GLN A 172 31.18 -2.12 9.60
CA GLN A 172 31.76 -2.54 10.88
C GLN A 172 32.54 -1.42 11.57
N GLY A 173 32.88 -0.36 10.85
CA GLY A 173 33.71 0.74 11.35
C GLY A 173 35.24 0.52 11.17
N ASP A 174 35.65 -0.58 10.54
CA ASP A 174 37.04 -0.84 10.19
C ASP A 174 37.45 -0.16 8.88
N SER A 175 37.56 1.17 8.91
CA SER A 175 37.89 1.97 7.72
C SER A 175 39.27 1.63 7.14
N ILE A 176 40.21 1.12 7.96
CA ILE A 176 41.54 0.75 7.48
C ILE A 176 41.46 -0.53 6.62
N ALA A 177 40.80 -1.57 7.11
CA ALA A 177 40.61 -2.80 6.36
C ALA A 177 39.74 -2.58 5.12
N ALA A 178 38.70 -1.72 5.21
CA ALA A 178 37.88 -1.30 4.09
C ALA A 178 38.74 -0.61 3.00
N LEU A 179 39.56 0.36 3.38
CA LEU A 179 40.46 1.06 2.47
C LEU A 179 41.41 0.10 1.75
N HIS A 180 42.03 -0.82 2.49
CA HIS A 180 42.89 -1.85 1.88
C HIS A 180 42.13 -2.72 0.87
N THR A 181 40.91 -3.11 1.20
CA THR A 181 40.07 -3.91 0.28
C THR A 181 39.68 -3.13 -0.98
N PHE A 182 39.35 -1.85 -0.86
CA PHE A 182 39.06 -0.99 -2.00
C PHE A 182 40.33 -0.59 -2.78
N ASP A 183 41.50 -0.57 -2.17
CA ASP A 183 42.77 -0.45 -2.90
C ASP A 183 43.02 -1.65 -3.78
N GLU A 184 42.78 -2.87 -3.28
CA GLU A 184 42.80 -4.10 -4.07
C GLU A 184 41.77 -4.05 -5.23
N LEU A 185 40.55 -3.59 -4.94
CA LEU A 185 39.48 -3.42 -5.93
C LEU A 185 39.91 -2.47 -7.05
N VAL A 186 40.45 -1.30 -6.73
CA VAL A 186 40.96 -0.32 -7.71
C VAL A 186 42.13 -0.88 -8.52
N GLN A 187 43.03 -1.64 -7.91
CA GLN A 187 44.16 -2.24 -8.65
C GLN A 187 43.71 -3.30 -9.65
N THR A 188 42.77 -4.15 -9.27
CA THR A 188 42.27 -5.24 -10.10
C THR A 188 41.26 -4.75 -11.15
N HIS A 189 40.48 -3.71 -10.83
CA HIS A 189 39.39 -3.16 -11.66
C HIS A 189 39.56 -1.67 -11.96
N LYS A 190 40.77 -1.24 -12.33
CA LYS A 190 41.13 0.17 -12.53
C LYS A 190 40.31 0.95 -13.55
N HIS A 191 39.62 0.27 -14.46
CA HIS A 191 38.76 0.87 -15.47
C HIS A 191 37.27 0.92 -15.06
N ASN A 192 36.94 0.38 -13.89
CA ASN A 192 35.59 0.46 -13.36
C ASN A 192 35.45 1.72 -12.48
N PRO A 193 34.60 2.69 -12.82
CA PRO A 193 34.41 3.93 -12.05
C PRO A 193 33.91 3.67 -10.61
N ASP A 194 33.12 2.60 -10.39
CA ASP A 194 32.56 2.29 -9.08
C ASP A 194 33.63 1.86 -8.06
N ALA A 195 34.74 1.27 -8.53
CA ALA A 195 35.86 0.96 -7.65
C ALA A 195 36.48 2.23 -7.03
N TRP A 196 36.66 3.27 -7.85
CA TRP A 196 37.20 4.55 -7.42
C TRP A 196 36.23 5.30 -6.50
N SER A 197 34.94 5.31 -6.85
CA SER A 197 33.94 5.97 -6.01
C SER A 197 33.78 5.31 -4.64
N ALA A 198 33.82 3.98 -4.57
CA ALA A 198 33.79 3.23 -3.32
C ALA A 198 34.98 3.57 -2.41
N ARG A 199 36.20 3.63 -2.98
CA ARG A 199 37.40 4.02 -2.23
C ARG A 199 37.33 5.49 -1.75
N ALA A 200 36.83 6.39 -2.59
CA ALA A 200 36.65 7.80 -2.27
C ALA A 200 35.79 7.99 -1.01
N ILE A 201 34.73 7.21 -0.88
CA ILE A 201 33.81 7.23 0.27
C ILE A 201 34.58 6.91 1.56
N VAL A 202 35.37 5.84 1.56
CA VAL A 202 36.16 5.46 2.76
C VAL A 202 37.18 6.51 3.10
N LYS A 203 37.86 7.10 2.09
CA LYS A 203 38.79 8.20 2.30
C LYS A 203 38.14 9.42 2.96
N LEU A 204 36.89 9.76 2.53
CA LEU A 204 36.13 10.84 3.19
C LEU A 204 35.87 10.54 4.66
N GLN A 205 35.50 9.32 5.01
CA GLN A 205 35.28 8.92 6.39
C GLN A 205 36.59 9.01 7.25
N MET A 206 37.74 8.90 6.57
CA MET A 206 39.06 9.03 7.18
C MET A 206 39.62 10.46 7.12
N ASP A 207 38.80 11.44 6.74
CA ASP A 207 39.18 12.86 6.54
C ASP A 207 40.27 13.10 5.46
N ASP A 208 40.51 12.11 4.57
CA ASP A 208 41.40 12.27 3.40
C ASP A 208 40.62 12.91 2.24
N THR A 209 40.32 14.20 2.38
CA THR A 209 39.54 14.99 1.40
C THR A 209 40.23 15.06 0.04
N ASP A 210 41.56 15.26 0.00
CA ASP A 210 42.33 15.34 -1.24
C ASP A 210 42.35 14.01 -2.00
N GLY A 211 42.57 12.91 -1.26
CA GLY A 211 42.51 11.57 -1.82
C GLY A 211 41.14 11.17 -2.34
N ALA A 212 40.09 11.56 -1.66
CA ALA A 212 38.73 11.33 -2.08
C ALA A 212 38.36 12.12 -3.36
N LEU A 213 38.76 13.40 -3.41
CA LEU A 213 38.58 14.25 -4.58
C LEU A 213 39.29 13.69 -5.82
N ALA A 214 40.54 13.20 -5.63
CA ALA A 214 41.29 12.54 -6.70
C ALA A 214 40.55 11.29 -7.23
N ASP A 215 40.01 10.46 -6.34
CA ASP A 215 39.27 9.26 -6.72
C ASP A 215 37.96 9.58 -7.40
N TYR A 216 37.19 10.55 -6.95
CA TYR A 216 35.97 10.98 -7.67
C TYR A 216 36.30 11.60 -9.04
N ASN A 217 37.38 12.37 -9.17
CA ASN A 217 37.84 12.86 -10.45
C ASN A 217 38.16 11.71 -11.40
N GLN A 218 38.78 10.65 -10.91
CA GLN A 218 39.08 9.46 -11.72
C GLN A 218 37.82 8.70 -12.12
N ALA A 219 36.88 8.50 -11.19
CA ALA A 219 35.59 7.87 -11.48
C ALA A 219 34.82 8.62 -12.58
N ILE A 220 34.82 9.95 -12.52
CA ILE A 220 34.15 10.81 -13.49
C ILE A 220 34.91 10.78 -14.84
N ALA A 221 36.25 10.79 -14.82
CA ALA A 221 37.05 10.65 -16.05
C ALA A 221 36.82 9.30 -16.75
N LEU A 222 36.47 8.25 -15.99
CA LEU A 222 36.07 6.94 -16.53
C LEU A 222 34.61 6.87 -16.99
N GLY A 223 33.87 7.98 -16.86
CA GLY A 223 32.51 8.09 -17.40
C GLY A 223 31.42 7.48 -16.50
N THR A 224 31.57 7.60 -15.17
CA THR A 224 30.52 7.15 -14.24
C THR A 224 29.15 7.75 -14.58
N ARG A 225 28.11 6.95 -14.46
CA ARG A 225 26.70 7.39 -14.51
C ARG A 225 26.07 7.50 -13.13
N ASN A 226 26.84 7.27 -12.07
CA ASN A 226 26.36 7.40 -10.69
C ASN A 226 26.26 8.88 -10.32
N ALA A 227 25.05 9.41 -10.15
CA ALA A 227 24.79 10.80 -9.72
C ALA A 227 25.47 11.10 -8.36
N GLY A 228 25.52 10.12 -7.45
CA GLY A 228 26.18 10.26 -6.15
C GLY A 228 27.65 10.67 -6.21
N CYS A 229 28.40 10.23 -7.25
CA CYS A 229 29.78 10.66 -7.46
C CYS A 229 29.89 12.17 -7.69
N TYR A 230 28.99 12.73 -8.48
CA TYR A 230 28.94 14.16 -8.75
C TYR A 230 28.46 14.93 -7.52
N ILE A 231 27.46 14.43 -6.79
CA ILE A 231 26.97 15.04 -5.55
C ILE A 231 28.11 15.13 -4.53
N ASN A 232 28.82 14.05 -4.30
CA ASN A 232 29.90 13.99 -3.30
C ASN A 232 31.09 14.89 -3.73
N ARG A 233 31.46 14.88 -5.03
CA ARG A 233 32.47 15.81 -5.52
C ARG A 233 32.00 17.26 -5.43
N GLY A 234 30.73 17.53 -5.69
CA GLY A 234 30.12 18.83 -5.54
C GLY A 234 30.20 19.37 -4.13
N ILE A 235 29.96 18.51 -3.12
CA ILE A 235 30.13 18.86 -1.70
C ILE A 235 31.60 19.19 -1.39
N LEU A 236 32.54 18.37 -1.85
CA LEU A 236 33.96 18.64 -1.68
C LEU A 236 34.38 19.95 -2.38
N ASN A 237 33.91 20.21 -3.58
CA ASN A 237 34.15 21.48 -4.27
C ASN A 237 33.57 22.67 -3.49
N TYR A 238 32.40 22.50 -2.86
CA TYR A 238 31.80 23.51 -2.00
C TYR A 238 32.69 23.81 -0.78
N GLU A 239 33.13 22.75 -0.06
CA GLU A 239 34.04 22.90 1.10
C GLU A 239 35.35 23.61 0.73
N LEU A 240 35.88 23.32 -0.44
CA LEU A 240 37.07 23.97 -1.01
C LEU A 240 36.79 25.36 -1.59
N LYS A 241 35.55 25.88 -1.46
CA LYS A 241 35.10 27.18 -2.00
C LYS A 241 35.16 27.26 -3.55
N ASN A 242 35.23 26.12 -4.22
CA ASN A 242 35.11 26.03 -5.66
C ASN A 242 33.62 25.96 -6.04
N TYR A 243 32.88 27.04 -5.76
CA TYR A 243 31.41 27.10 -5.96
C TYR A 243 30.99 26.83 -7.41
N ARG A 244 31.82 27.27 -8.37
CA ARG A 244 31.54 27.02 -9.80
C ARG A 244 31.65 25.51 -10.13
N GLY A 245 32.64 24.83 -9.58
CA GLY A 245 32.80 23.38 -9.72
C GLY A 245 31.64 22.63 -9.06
N ALA A 246 31.26 23.03 -7.85
CA ALA A 246 30.14 22.45 -7.13
C ALA A 246 28.81 22.57 -7.89
N LEU A 247 28.49 23.76 -8.44
CA LEU A 247 27.29 23.96 -9.25
C LEU A 247 27.29 23.08 -10.50
N ALA A 248 28.42 22.98 -11.21
CA ALA A 248 28.53 22.13 -12.39
C ALA A 248 28.34 20.63 -12.05
N ASP A 249 28.82 20.21 -10.89
CA ASP A 249 28.64 18.84 -10.39
C ASP A 249 27.17 18.56 -10.05
N TYR A 250 26.50 19.45 -9.32
CA TYR A 250 25.06 19.29 -9.03
C TYR A 250 24.22 19.32 -10.30
N ASP A 251 24.55 20.17 -11.27
CA ASP A 251 23.87 20.21 -12.57
C ASP A 251 23.98 18.85 -13.29
N GLN A 252 25.20 18.25 -13.25
CA GLN A 252 25.41 16.96 -13.88
C GLN A 252 24.70 15.83 -13.13
N ALA A 253 24.68 15.87 -11.79
CA ALA A 253 23.94 14.89 -10.97
C ALA A 253 22.44 14.93 -11.31
N ILE A 254 21.85 16.12 -11.40
CA ILE A 254 20.42 16.29 -11.75
C ILE A 254 20.13 15.84 -13.20
N ALA A 255 21.11 16.02 -14.11
CA ALA A 255 20.97 15.54 -15.48
C ALA A 255 20.99 14.00 -15.57
N LEU A 256 21.76 13.35 -14.71
CA LEU A 256 21.84 11.89 -14.62
C LEU A 256 20.64 11.28 -13.90
N ASP A 257 20.21 11.90 -12.80
CA ASP A 257 19.02 11.53 -12.06
C ASP A 257 18.15 12.77 -11.78
N PRO A 258 17.15 13.03 -12.63
CA PRO A 258 16.24 14.16 -12.43
C PRO A 258 15.33 14.02 -11.20
N THR A 259 15.26 12.83 -10.61
CA THR A 259 14.44 12.56 -9.42
C THR A 259 15.22 12.70 -8.11
N ASP A 260 16.55 12.79 -8.16
CA ASP A 260 17.39 13.00 -6.98
C ASP A 260 17.16 14.39 -6.39
N GLU A 261 16.55 14.40 -5.21
CA GLU A 261 16.25 15.63 -4.47
C GLU A 261 17.48 16.21 -3.77
N THR A 262 18.47 15.37 -3.45
CA THR A 262 19.68 15.78 -2.72
C THR A 262 20.51 16.73 -3.56
N ALA A 263 20.72 16.42 -4.83
CA ALA A 263 21.46 17.28 -5.74
C ALA A 263 20.77 18.64 -5.91
N ARG A 264 19.44 18.66 -6.08
CA ARG A 264 18.66 19.91 -6.19
C ARG A 264 18.71 20.72 -4.92
N PHE A 265 18.51 20.06 -3.76
CA PHE A 265 18.55 20.74 -2.47
C PHE A 265 19.94 21.38 -2.22
N ASN A 266 21.03 20.64 -2.45
CA ASN A 266 22.38 21.17 -2.28
C ASN A 266 22.68 22.30 -3.26
N ARG A 267 22.19 22.19 -4.51
CA ARG A 267 22.31 23.29 -5.49
C ARG A 267 21.54 24.53 -5.07
N ALA A 268 20.34 24.35 -4.50
CA ALA A 268 19.53 25.46 -3.97
C ALA A 268 20.27 26.20 -2.84
N LEU A 269 20.84 25.44 -1.89
CA LEU A 269 21.61 26.04 -0.79
C LEU A 269 22.81 26.84 -1.33
N LEU A 270 23.57 26.27 -2.26
CA LEU A 270 24.71 26.96 -2.86
C LEU A 270 24.30 28.20 -3.68
N ARG A 271 23.21 28.12 -4.44
CA ARG A 271 22.64 29.27 -5.17
C ARG A 271 22.22 30.39 -4.23
N ALA A 272 21.57 30.04 -3.11
CA ALA A 272 21.22 31.03 -2.10
C ALA A 272 22.47 31.70 -1.50
N GLU A 273 23.51 30.95 -1.19
CA GLU A 273 24.77 31.49 -0.63
C GLU A 273 25.46 32.46 -1.59
N VAL A 274 25.42 32.19 -2.90
CA VAL A 274 26.00 33.08 -3.90
C VAL A 274 25.04 34.20 -4.35
N GLY A 275 23.85 34.31 -3.74
CA GLY A 275 22.87 35.37 -4.00
C GLY A 275 21.94 35.11 -5.20
N ASP A 276 21.95 33.93 -5.78
CA ASP A 276 21.05 33.51 -6.86
C ASP A 276 19.73 32.96 -6.30
N LEU A 277 19.00 33.85 -5.59
CA LEU A 277 17.85 33.50 -4.77
C LEU A 277 16.67 32.94 -5.58
N ASN A 278 16.43 33.50 -6.79
CA ASN A 278 15.30 33.04 -7.60
C ASN A 278 15.48 31.60 -8.09
N ASN A 279 16.67 31.26 -8.62
CA ASN A 279 16.95 29.91 -9.04
C ASN A 279 17.05 28.93 -7.85
N ALA A 280 17.46 29.40 -6.67
CA ALA A 280 17.41 28.62 -5.43
C ALA A 280 15.95 28.29 -5.03
N LEU A 281 15.06 29.26 -5.13
CA LEU A 281 13.62 29.08 -4.88
C LEU A 281 13.00 28.07 -5.84
N ASP A 282 13.35 28.14 -7.13
CA ASP A 282 12.87 27.20 -8.15
C ASP A 282 13.32 25.77 -7.84
N ASP A 283 14.58 25.58 -7.43
CA ASP A 283 15.08 24.26 -7.04
C ASP A 283 14.34 23.71 -5.82
N LEU A 284 14.10 24.53 -4.78
CA LEU A 284 13.35 24.10 -3.59
C LEU A 284 11.88 23.79 -3.91
N ASN A 285 11.26 24.57 -4.79
CA ASN A 285 9.88 24.29 -5.22
C ASN A 285 9.78 22.95 -5.95
N GLU A 286 10.77 22.61 -6.79
CA GLU A 286 10.77 21.32 -7.46
C GLU A 286 11.02 20.16 -6.46
N VAL A 287 11.90 20.34 -5.47
CA VAL A 287 12.06 19.37 -4.36
C VAL A 287 10.75 19.16 -3.62
N LEU A 288 10.05 20.23 -3.24
CA LEU A 288 8.82 20.17 -2.46
C LEU A 288 7.59 19.70 -3.27
N LYS A 289 7.67 19.71 -4.58
CA LYS A 289 6.66 19.11 -5.45
C LYS A 289 6.68 17.58 -5.36
N HIS A 290 7.88 16.99 -5.22
CA HIS A 290 8.05 15.54 -5.06
C HIS A 290 7.95 15.10 -3.59
N ARG A 291 8.46 15.93 -2.67
CA ARG A 291 8.41 15.70 -1.21
C ARG A 291 7.83 16.90 -0.46
N PRO A 292 6.50 17.02 -0.41
CA PRO A 292 5.82 18.15 0.25
C PRO A 292 6.08 18.22 1.77
N ASP A 293 6.58 17.16 2.35
CA ASP A 293 6.88 17.01 3.78
C ASP A 293 8.37 17.19 4.13
N TYR A 294 9.23 17.57 3.17
CA TYR A 294 10.65 17.74 3.42
C TYR A 294 10.93 19.04 4.21
N ASP A 295 10.94 18.92 5.53
CA ASP A 295 11.01 20.06 6.46
C ASP A 295 12.22 20.96 6.25
N LYS A 296 13.39 20.40 5.89
CA LYS A 296 14.59 21.21 5.58
C LYS A 296 14.36 22.12 4.38
N ALA A 297 13.71 21.59 3.33
CA ALA A 297 13.42 22.38 2.14
C ALA A 297 12.38 23.47 2.40
N ILE A 298 11.33 23.17 3.19
CA ILE A 298 10.32 24.15 3.62
C ILE A 298 10.99 25.29 4.42
N TYR A 299 11.85 24.96 5.37
CA TYR A 299 12.53 25.95 6.21
C TYR A 299 13.47 26.83 5.39
N GLN A 300 14.27 26.22 4.50
CA GLN A 300 15.17 26.99 3.62
C GLN A 300 14.39 27.87 2.65
N ARG A 301 13.26 27.40 2.12
CA ARG A 301 12.38 28.19 1.26
C ARG A 301 11.80 29.39 2.02
N ALA A 302 11.41 29.22 3.29
CA ALA A 302 10.98 30.33 4.14
C ALA A 302 12.06 31.42 4.30
N ILE A 303 13.32 31.02 4.47
CA ILE A 303 14.45 31.96 4.56
C ILE A 303 14.62 32.70 3.22
N ILE A 304 14.67 31.99 2.10
CA ILE A 304 14.85 32.58 0.78
C ILE A 304 13.68 33.52 0.44
N ASN A 305 12.45 33.13 0.72
CA ASN A 305 11.28 34.01 0.55
C ASN A 305 11.40 35.28 1.39
N SER A 306 11.94 35.20 2.60
CA SER A 306 12.21 36.37 3.44
C SER A 306 13.28 37.29 2.80
N GLU A 307 14.33 36.74 2.20
CA GLU A 307 15.36 37.51 1.50
C GLU A 307 14.85 38.14 0.19
N LEU A 308 13.90 37.48 -0.49
CA LEU A 308 13.19 37.99 -1.68
C LEU A 308 12.06 38.95 -1.33
N TYR A 309 11.86 39.29 -0.06
CA TYR A 309 10.79 40.14 0.45
C TYR A 309 9.35 39.58 0.27
N ASP A 310 9.21 38.31 -0.04
CA ASP A 310 7.90 37.61 -0.05
C ASP A 310 7.56 37.15 1.38
N TRP A 311 7.21 38.14 2.19
CA TRP A 311 6.94 37.93 3.63
C TRP A 311 5.78 37.00 3.89
N GLN A 312 4.76 36.98 2.99
CA GLN A 312 3.61 36.11 3.22
C GLN A 312 3.96 34.65 2.97
N ALA A 313 4.65 34.33 1.87
CA ALA A 313 5.12 32.98 1.61
C ALA A 313 6.07 32.48 2.71
N ALA A 314 6.95 33.36 3.21
CA ALA A 314 7.82 33.02 4.34
C ALA A 314 7.02 32.70 5.61
N ILE A 315 5.98 33.46 5.96
CA ILE A 315 5.11 33.22 7.12
C ILE A 315 4.41 31.87 6.99
N ASP A 316 3.93 31.53 5.80
CA ASP A 316 3.21 30.28 5.55
C ASP A 316 4.14 29.08 5.74
N ASP A 317 5.34 29.13 5.20
CA ASP A 317 6.36 28.08 5.35
C ASP A 317 6.85 27.96 6.80
N PHE A 318 7.18 29.09 7.51
CA PHE A 318 7.53 29.03 8.92
C PHE A 318 6.39 28.49 9.77
N THR A 319 5.13 28.81 9.43
CA THR A 319 3.96 28.27 10.15
C THR A 319 3.84 26.76 9.95
N ALA A 320 4.12 26.23 8.77
CA ALA A 320 4.16 24.80 8.51
C ALA A 320 5.20 24.10 9.41
N ILE A 321 6.39 24.68 9.52
CA ILE A 321 7.46 24.16 10.41
C ILE A 321 7.04 24.23 11.88
N ILE A 322 6.47 25.35 12.35
CA ILE A 322 6.03 25.53 13.73
C ILE A 322 4.95 24.51 14.10
N ASN A 323 4.01 24.22 13.20
CA ASN A 323 2.96 23.24 13.45
C ASN A 323 3.51 21.83 13.66
N ARG A 324 4.58 21.47 12.96
CA ARG A 324 5.25 20.18 13.13
C ARG A 324 6.20 20.15 14.32
N TYR A 325 6.90 21.28 14.57
CA TYR A 325 7.91 21.44 15.61
C TYR A 325 7.63 22.65 16.51
N PRO A 326 6.65 22.56 17.45
CA PRO A 326 6.22 23.69 18.28
C PRO A 326 7.28 24.23 19.24
N THR A 327 8.43 23.60 19.33
CA THR A 327 9.57 24.02 20.18
C THR A 327 10.72 24.62 19.39
N PHE A 328 10.64 24.65 18.06
CA PHE A 328 11.71 25.13 17.19
C PHE A 328 11.75 26.66 17.11
N ALA A 329 12.49 27.29 18.04
CA ALA A 329 12.57 28.75 18.19
C ALA A 329 13.01 29.52 16.92
N PRO A 330 13.92 29.01 16.04
CA PRO A 330 14.31 29.72 14.82
C PRO A 330 13.14 30.01 13.86
N ALA A 331 12.17 29.08 13.73
CA ALA A 331 11.02 29.30 12.88
C ALA A 331 10.09 30.41 13.41
N TYR A 332 9.91 30.48 14.74
CA TYR A 332 9.17 31.62 15.36
C TYR A 332 9.90 32.94 15.10
N HIS A 333 11.23 32.94 15.19
CA HIS A 333 12.02 34.14 14.94
C HIS A 333 11.87 34.64 13.50
N GLY A 334 12.01 33.73 12.52
CA GLY A 334 11.80 34.08 11.12
C GLY A 334 10.38 34.59 10.85
N ARG A 335 9.37 33.91 11.41
CA ARG A 335 7.96 34.32 11.27
C ARG A 335 7.70 35.69 11.92
N ALA A 336 8.25 35.93 13.09
CA ALA A 336 8.13 37.24 13.77
C ALA A 336 8.71 38.37 12.92
N GLN A 337 9.91 38.21 12.38
CA GLN A 337 10.53 39.19 11.48
C GLN A 337 9.69 39.45 10.23
N ALA A 338 9.16 38.39 9.59
CA ALA A 338 8.29 38.53 8.42
C ALA A 338 6.96 39.25 8.78
N ASN A 339 6.37 38.95 9.94
CA ASN A 339 5.18 39.64 10.45
C ASN A 339 5.45 41.13 10.74
N GLU A 340 6.61 41.48 11.29
CA GLU A 340 6.99 42.89 11.50
C GLU A 340 7.07 43.64 10.16
N LYS A 341 7.69 43.03 9.13
CA LYS A 341 7.80 43.64 7.79
C LYS A 341 6.44 43.87 7.15
N LEU A 342 5.45 43.01 7.42
CA LEU A 342 4.06 43.19 6.98
C LEU A 342 3.24 44.10 7.90
N GLY A 343 3.82 44.67 8.97
CA GLY A 343 3.15 45.51 9.92
C GLY A 343 2.21 44.78 10.90
N LYS A 344 2.24 43.46 10.94
CA LYS A 344 1.45 42.58 11.84
C LYS A 344 2.11 42.51 13.22
N LYS A 345 2.25 43.67 13.91
CA LYS A 345 3.02 43.82 15.16
C LYS A 345 2.58 42.90 16.28
N ARG A 346 1.29 42.60 16.38
CA ARG A 346 0.78 41.70 17.43
C ARG A 346 1.23 40.26 17.22
N ALA A 347 1.11 39.74 15.97
CA ALA A 347 1.57 38.40 15.65
C ALA A 347 3.07 38.24 15.85
N ALA A 348 3.87 39.27 15.50
CA ALA A 348 5.30 39.27 15.78
C ALA A 348 5.60 39.24 17.28
N PHE A 349 4.88 40.04 18.09
CA PHE A 349 5.03 40.02 19.53
C PHE A 349 4.72 38.67 20.16
N ASP A 350 3.60 38.05 19.75
CA ASP A 350 3.18 36.72 20.22
C ASP A 350 4.27 35.67 19.93
N ASP A 351 4.92 35.72 18.76
CA ASP A 351 6.04 34.85 18.39
C ASP A 351 7.30 35.10 19.24
N TYR A 352 7.67 36.37 19.50
CA TYR A 352 8.79 36.69 20.38
C TYR A 352 8.53 36.29 21.83
N GLU A 353 7.29 36.46 22.33
CA GLU A 353 6.91 35.96 23.65
C GLU A 353 7.05 34.43 23.71
N ARG A 354 6.64 33.74 22.66
CA ARG A 354 6.81 32.28 22.59
C ARG A 354 8.27 31.84 22.62
N ILE A 355 9.17 32.55 21.93
CA ILE A 355 10.61 32.28 21.97
C ILE A 355 11.14 32.44 23.42
N GLU A 356 10.73 33.50 24.14
CA GLU A 356 11.18 33.69 25.51
C GLU A 356 10.66 32.61 26.46
N GLN A 357 9.40 32.17 26.29
CA GLN A 357 8.84 31.02 27.03
C GLN A 357 9.66 29.74 26.77
N LEU A 358 10.01 29.44 25.50
CA LEU A 358 10.83 28.28 25.14
C LEU A 358 12.23 28.38 25.76
N ARG A 359 12.84 29.57 25.77
CA ARG A 359 14.14 29.81 26.38
C ARG A 359 14.13 29.62 27.90
N GLN A 360 13.04 30.06 28.57
CA GLN A 360 12.88 29.87 30.02
C GLN A 360 12.65 28.39 30.37
N ALA A 361 11.83 27.69 29.58
CA ALA A 361 11.61 26.26 29.73
C ALA A 361 12.90 25.46 29.55
N ALA A 362 13.74 25.79 28.57
CA ALA A 362 15.03 25.15 28.35
C ALA A 362 15.99 25.39 29.54
N LYS A 363 16.00 26.59 30.14
CA LYS A 363 16.80 26.89 31.33
C LYS A 363 16.32 26.13 32.57
N HIS A 364 15.04 25.86 32.70
CA HIS A 364 14.49 25.04 33.79
C HIS A 364 14.82 23.56 33.63
N ASN A 365 14.76 23.04 32.41
CA ASN A 365 15.09 21.64 32.10
C ASN A 365 16.60 21.35 32.21
N GLN A 366 17.49 22.30 31.95
CA GLN A 366 18.93 22.15 32.17
C GLN A 366 19.32 21.94 33.65
N LYS A 367 18.41 22.23 34.58
CA LYS A 367 18.59 21.93 36.02
C LYS A 367 18.08 20.54 36.42
N ALA A 368 17.33 19.86 35.54
CA ALA A 368 16.64 18.63 35.86
C ALA A 368 17.20 17.38 35.17
N ASP A 369 17.79 17.45 33.97
CA ASP A 369 18.32 16.25 33.32
C ASP A 369 19.29 16.55 32.16
N GLN A 370 20.53 16.03 32.25
CA GLN A 370 21.50 16.11 31.17
C GLN A 370 21.38 15.02 30.11
N SER A 371 20.33 14.24 30.09
CA SER A 371 20.26 13.03 29.24
C SER A 371 19.10 12.90 28.25
N ASN A 372 18.12 13.82 28.17
CA ASN A 372 16.90 13.58 27.38
C ASN A 372 16.39 14.71 26.47
N VAL A 373 17.18 15.70 26.09
CA VAL A 373 16.72 16.85 25.28
C VAL A 373 17.00 16.69 23.77
N LEU A 374 17.51 15.54 23.32
CA LEU A 374 18.02 15.37 21.94
C LEU A 374 17.01 14.85 20.91
N ASN A 375 15.72 14.61 21.24
CA ASN A 375 14.79 13.94 20.31
C ASN A 375 13.57 14.71 19.83
N THR A 376 13.51 16.05 19.97
CA THR A 376 12.34 16.84 19.51
C THR A 376 12.69 18.08 18.67
N GLN A 377 13.88 18.13 18.13
CA GLN A 377 14.25 19.16 17.16
C GLN A 377 14.21 18.56 15.76
N PRO A 378 13.67 19.28 14.74
CA PRO A 378 13.89 18.87 13.36
C PRO A 378 15.39 18.81 13.10
N ASP A 379 15.81 17.87 12.28
CA ASP A 379 17.18 17.78 11.74
C ASP A 379 17.68 19.07 11.03
N VAL A 380 17.00 20.16 11.23
CA VAL A 380 17.24 21.51 10.69
C VAL A 380 18.15 22.34 11.61
N ALA A 381 18.31 21.93 12.88
CA ALA A 381 19.16 22.66 13.82
C ALA A 381 20.64 22.33 13.58
N HIS A 382 21.39 23.34 13.17
CA HIS A 382 22.84 23.44 13.14
C HIS A 382 23.56 22.31 13.88
N ASP A 383 23.92 21.26 13.19
CA ASP A 383 25.15 20.55 13.45
C ASP A 383 25.96 20.65 12.14
N ASP A 384 26.71 21.75 12.05
CA ASP A 384 27.63 22.05 10.96
C ASP A 384 28.87 21.17 11.01
N SER A 385 28.81 19.98 11.62
CA SER A 385 29.93 19.07 11.48
C SER A 385 29.86 18.42 10.09
N PRO A 386 30.87 18.66 9.24
CA PRO A 386 30.95 18.07 7.89
C PRO A 386 30.83 16.54 7.89
N THR A 387 31.10 15.92 9.02
CA THR A 387 31.07 14.45 9.20
C THR A 387 29.67 13.84 9.18
N GLN A 388 28.65 14.52 9.71
CA GLN A 388 27.27 13.98 9.70
C GLN A 388 26.56 14.18 8.36
N ALA A 389 26.85 15.25 7.63
CA ALA A 389 26.39 15.40 6.25
C ALA A 389 26.99 14.31 5.35
N ARG A 390 28.21 13.88 5.62
CA ARG A 390 28.91 12.82 4.88
C ARG A 390 28.29 11.42 5.10
N THR A 391 27.85 11.10 6.32
CA THR A 391 27.27 9.78 6.64
C THR A 391 25.87 9.57 6.02
N ARG A 392 25.12 10.63 5.76
CA ARG A 392 23.79 10.57 5.13
C ARG A 392 23.81 10.38 3.61
N LEU A 393 24.94 10.62 2.97
CA LEU A 393 25.11 10.45 1.52
C LEU A 393 25.25 8.99 1.08
N PHE A 394 25.44 8.06 2.01
CA PHE A 394 25.45 6.62 1.74
C PHE A 394 24.06 6.02 1.54
N ALA A 395 23.03 6.72 1.98
CA ALA A 395 21.64 6.32 1.76
C ALA A 395 21.09 6.74 0.38
N ALA A 396 21.92 7.24 -0.52
CA ALA A 396 21.58 7.28 -1.94
C ALA A 396 21.63 5.84 -2.45
N ASP A 397 20.48 5.23 -2.31
CA ASP A 397 20.13 3.88 -2.68
C ASP A 397 20.70 3.53 -4.07
N ASN A 398 21.54 2.51 -4.14
CA ASN A 398 21.93 1.86 -5.38
C ASN A 398 20.78 1.01 -5.95
N SER A 399 19.54 1.31 -5.61
CA SER A 399 18.41 0.83 -6.37
C SER A 399 18.46 1.51 -7.74
N THR A 400 19.20 0.91 -8.66
CA THR A 400 18.90 1.09 -10.07
C THR A 400 17.45 0.67 -10.24
N GLY A 401 16.55 1.62 -10.04
CA GLY A 401 15.17 1.51 -10.44
C GLY A 401 15.17 1.23 -11.93
N ASN A 402 15.19 -0.04 -12.29
CA ASN A 402 14.83 -0.42 -13.62
C ASN A 402 13.42 0.10 -13.84
N ALA A 403 13.31 1.13 -14.66
CA ALA A 403 12.06 1.62 -15.21
C ALA A 403 11.40 0.50 -16.02
N ILE A 404 10.70 -0.40 -15.32
CA ILE A 404 9.79 -1.38 -15.89
C ILE A 404 8.39 -0.95 -15.43
N ASP A 405 7.99 0.26 -15.85
CA ASP A 405 6.67 0.82 -15.49
C ASP A 405 5.52 0.34 -16.39
N ASN A 406 5.71 -0.70 -17.19
CA ASN A 406 4.68 -1.18 -18.11
C ASN A 406 4.49 -2.71 -18.09
N VAL A 407 4.60 -3.31 -16.91
CA VAL A 407 4.40 -4.75 -16.78
C VAL A 407 2.93 -5.06 -16.54
N ARG A 408 2.36 -5.90 -17.39
CA ARG A 408 0.98 -6.38 -17.27
C ARG A 408 0.81 -7.17 -15.97
N GLY A 409 -0.06 -6.70 -15.06
CA GLY A 409 -0.29 -7.32 -13.75
C GLY A 409 0.51 -6.72 -12.59
N SER A 410 1.48 -5.84 -12.86
CA SER A 410 2.10 -5.02 -11.82
C SER A 410 1.14 -3.92 -11.37
N ILE A 411 1.31 -3.47 -10.12
CA ILE A 411 0.50 -2.38 -9.56
C ILE A 411 0.89 -1.07 -10.26
N GLN A 412 0.10 -0.66 -11.26
CA GLN A 412 0.39 0.51 -12.09
C GLN A 412 -0.04 1.83 -11.48
N ASN A 413 -0.83 1.84 -10.39
CA ASN A 413 -1.39 3.06 -9.85
C ASN A 413 -1.50 3.04 -8.32
N THR A 414 -0.50 3.60 -7.65
CA THR A 414 -0.46 3.77 -6.19
C THR A 414 -1.38 4.87 -5.68
N TYR A 415 -1.92 5.72 -6.57
CA TYR A 415 -2.75 6.88 -6.24
C TYR A 415 -4.25 6.68 -6.46
N MET A 416 -4.71 5.47 -6.76
CA MET A 416 -6.15 5.21 -6.83
C MET A 416 -6.80 5.42 -5.47
N ASP A 417 -7.89 6.18 -5.48
CA ASP A 417 -8.74 6.36 -4.31
C ASP A 417 -9.33 5.00 -3.93
N VAL A 418 -8.97 4.50 -2.75
CA VAL A 418 -9.40 3.17 -2.29
C VAL A 418 -10.73 3.34 -1.58
N SER A 419 -11.80 3.14 -2.33
CA SER A 419 -13.15 3.07 -1.76
C SER A 419 -13.47 1.65 -1.26
N SER A 420 -14.22 1.56 -0.17
CA SER A 420 -14.76 0.29 0.32
C SER A 420 -15.67 -0.37 -0.71
N GLU A 421 -15.73 -1.69 -0.71
CA GLU A 421 -16.67 -2.45 -1.54
C GLU A 421 -18.12 -2.14 -1.12
N LYS A 422 -18.98 -1.93 -2.12
CA LYS A 422 -20.37 -1.48 -1.94
C LYS A 422 -21.27 -2.58 -1.42
N ASN A 423 -22.45 -2.19 -0.95
CA ASN A 423 -23.51 -3.09 -0.52
C ASN A 423 -23.95 -4.03 -1.65
N PHE A 424 -24.28 -5.26 -1.27
CA PHE A 424 -24.90 -6.24 -2.15
C PHE A 424 -26.38 -5.97 -2.29
N VAL A 425 -26.87 -6.04 -3.53
CA VAL A 425 -28.28 -5.86 -3.88
C VAL A 425 -28.77 -7.01 -4.74
N LEU A 426 -30.10 -7.18 -4.84
CA LEU A 426 -30.71 -8.09 -5.80
C LEU A 426 -30.86 -7.36 -7.14
N SER A 427 -30.34 -7.96 -8.21
CA SER A 427 -30.41 -7.41 -9.56
C SER A 427 -30.47 -8.52 -10.62
N TYR A 428 -31.07 -8.23 -11.77
CA TYR A 428 -30.98 -9.10 -12.96
C TYR A 428 -29.65 -8.94 -13.69
N TYR A 429 -28.91 -7.85 -13.42
CA TYR A 429 -27.75 -7.44 -14.18
C TYR A 429 -26.52 -7.32 -13.29
N GLN A 430 -25.41 -7.78 -13.83
CA GLN A 430 -24.11 -7.73 -13.15
C GLN A 430 -23.07 -7.18 -14.10
N LYS A 431 -22.27 -6.22 -13.64
CA LYS A 431 -21.08 -5.76 -14.37
C LYS A 431 -20.02 -6.86 -14.31
N ALA A 432 -19.55 -7.31 -15.48
CA ALA A 432 -18.51 -8.33 -15.56
C ALA A 432 -17.19 -7.82 -14.94
N ASP A 433 -16.51 -8.67 -14.19
CA ASP A 433 -15.13 -8.46 -13.74
C ASP A 433 -14.18 -9.26 -14.65
N LEU A 434 -13.00 -8.67 -14.94
CA LEU A 434 -11.99 -9.28 -15.80
C LEU A 434 -11.21 -10.40 -15.10
N VAL A 435 -11.13 -10.35 -13.78
CA VAL A 435 -10.27 -11.22 -12.96
C VAL A 435 -11.09 -12.26 -12.19
N ARG A 436 -12.29 -11.90 -11.75
CA ARG A 436 -13.14 -12.72 -10.89
C ARG A 436 -14.35 -13.26 -11.66
N LYS A 437 -14.69 -14.51 -11.40
CA LYS A 437 -16.04 -15.02 -11.75
C LYS A 437 -16.98 -14.68 -10.60
N ASP A 438 -17.61 -13.51 -10.68
CA ASP A 438 -18.50 -12.98 -9.63
C ASP A 438 -19.85 -13.70 -9.62
N GLU A 439 -19.89 -14.98 -9.29
CA GLU A 439 -21.15 -15.68 -9.02
C GLU A 439 -21.25 -15.91 -7.50
N HIS A 440 -21.89 -14.97 -6.84
CA HIS A 440 -22.22 -15.12 -5.43
C HIS A 440 -23.41 -16.07 -5.27
N TYR A 441 -23.19 -17.20 -4.63
CA TYR A 441 -24.24 -18.19 -4.36
C TYR A 441 -25.03 -17.76 -3.13
N SER A 442 -26.37 -17.86 -3.24
CA SER A 442 -27.31 -17.75 -2.12
C SER A 442 -28.48 -18.71 -2.30
N GLN A 443 -28.69 -19.58 -1.31
CA GLN A 443 -29.83 -20.51 -1.34
C GLN A 443 -31.16 -19.76 -1.37
N ALA A 444 -31.31 -18.72 -0.55
CA ALA A 444 -32.55 -17.91 -0.50
C ALA A 444 -32.88 -17.26 -1.84
N VAL A 445 -31.88 -16.78 -2.59
CA VAL A 445 -32.07 -16.21 -3.93
C VAL A 445 -32.41 -17.30 -4.95
N ASN A 446 -31.79 -18.48 -4.85
CA ASN A 446 -32.13 -19.60 -5.72
C ASN A 446 -33.54 -20.12 -5.46
N ASP A 447 -33.99 -20.18 -4.22
CA ASP A 447 -35.36 -20.57 -3.87
C ASP A 447 -36.39 -19.57 -4.40
N LEU A 448 -36.06 -18.26 -4.40
CA LEU A 448 -36.88 -17.24 -5.03
C LEU A 448 -36.94 -17.45 -6.57
N ASN A 449 -35.81 -17.70 -7.22
CA ASN A 449 -35.73 -17.96 -8.66
C ASN A 449 -36.50 -19.24 -9.05
N ALA A 450 -36.45 -20.29 -8.18
CA ALA A 450 -37.17 -21.53 -8.44
C ALA A 450 -38.69 -21.36 -8.47
N LYS A 451 -39.24 -20.33 -7.84
CA LYS A 451 -40.68 -20.00 -7.88
C LYS A 451 -41.15 -19.48 -9.25
N ARG A 452 -40.19 -19.08 -10.13
CA ARG A 452 -40.47 -18.58 -11.50
C ARG A 452 -41.48 -17.42 -11.56
N LEU A 453 -41.47 -16.57 -10.53
CA LEU A 453 -42.36 -15.41 -10.43
C LEU A 453 -41.75 -14.15 -11.06
N LEU A 454 -40.45 -14.16 -11.28
CA LEU A 454 -39.65 -13.06 -11.79
C LEU A 454 -39.44 -13.18 -13.31
N PRO A 455 -39.25 -12.07 -14.04
CA PRO A 455 -39.08 -12.07 -15.49
C PRO A 455 -37.72 -12.67 -15.92
N GLY A 456 -36.78 -12.82 -15.00
CA GLY A 456 -35.48 -13.44 -15.20
C GLY A 456 -34.91 -13.94 -13.89
N ALA A 457 -33.79 -14.64 -13.96
CA ALA A 457 -33.09 -15.07 -12.75
C ALA A 457 -32.42 -13.87 -12.05
N ILE A 458 -32.75 -13.65 -10.79
CA ILE A 458 -32.11 -12.65 -9.93
C ILE A 458 -30.77 -13.19 -9.43
N LYS A 459 -29.82 -12.28 -9.39
CA LYS A 459 -28.48 -12.45 -8.80
C LYS A 459 -28.29 -11.52 -7.61
N ILE A 460 -27.36 -11.84 -6.75
CA ILE A 460 -26.89 -10.94 -5.72
C ILE A 460 -25.58 -10.32 -6.15
N VAL A 461 -25.51 -8.99 -6.22
CA VAL A 461 -24.38 -8.26 -6.83
C VAL A 461 -24.04 -7.01 -6.01
N ASN A 462 -22.76 -6.63 -5.97
CA ASN A 462 -22.29 -5.36 -5.42
C ASN A 462 -21.82 -4.36 -6.49
N ARG A 463 -21.82 -4.81 -7.77
CA ARG A 463 -21.48 -4.00 -8.94
C ARG A 463 -22.66 -3.98 -9.91
N GLU A 464 -23.52 -2.98 -9.72
CA GLU A 464 -24.68 -2.78 -10.58
C GLU A 464 -24.24 -2.33 -11.99
N MET A 465 -24.86 -2.89 -13.01
CA MET A 465 -24.68 -2.43 -14.38
C MET A 465 -25.62 -1.26 -14.66
N PRO A 466 -25.16 -0.12 -15.22
CA PRO A 466 -26.04 0.95 -15.65
C PRO A 466 -27.04 0.43 -16.69
N LEU A 467 -28.34 0.72 -16.47
CA LEU A 467 -29.37 0.32 -17.39
C LEU A 467 -29.36 1.17 -18.66
N THR A 468 -29.46 0.52 -19.81
CA THR A 468 -29.73 1.21 -21.08
C THR A 468 -31.20 1.66 -21.13
N GLN A 469 -31.51 2.65 -21.97
CA GLN A 469 -32.91 3.10 -22.16
C GLN A 469 -33.88 1.94 -22.52
N THR A 470 -33.40 0.96 -23.27
CA THR A 470 -34.17 -0.23 -23.63
C THR A 470 -34.54 -1.07 -22.42
N LEU A 471 -33.56 -1.26 -21.49
CA LEU A 471 -33.78 -2.00 -20.23
C LEU A 471 -34.68 -1.24 -19.28
N ILE A 472 -34.52 0.08 -19.19
CA ILE A 472 -35.42 0.95 -18.40
C ILE A 472 -36.88 0.80 -18.90
N ASN A 473 -37.11 0.88 -20.21
CA ASN A 473 -38.44 0.71 -20.78
C ASN A 473 -38.97 -0.72 -20.59
N TYR A 474 -38.10 -1.73 -20.53
CA TYR A 474 -38.49 -3.10 -20.22
C TYR A 474 -39.01 -3.20 -18.77
N HIS A 475 -38.29 -2.63 -17.80
CA HIS A 475 -38.72 -2.65 -16.40
C HIS A 475 -39.99 -1.84 -16.15
N PHE A 476 -40.21 -0.73 -16.82
CA PHE A 476 -41.53 -0.04 -16.75
C PHE A 476 -42.69 -0.91 -17.23
N ARG A 477 -42.50 -1.67 -18.31
CA ARG A 477 -43.56 -2.64 -18.76
C ARG A 477 -43.73 -3.76 -17.74
N SER A 478 -42.67 -4.28 -17.17
CA SER A 478 -42.73 -5.30 -16.12
C SER A 478 -43.47 -4.77 -14.88
N ILE A 479 -43.26 -3.52 -14.48
CA ILE A 479 -43.99 -2.85 -13.39
C ILE A 479 -45.50 -2.81 -13.69
N ASP A 480 -45.89 -2.46 -14.92
CA ASP A 480 -47.29 -2.44 -15.34
C ASP A 480 -47.92 -3.85 -15.30
N GLU A 481 -47.18 -4.86 -15.78
CA GLU A 481 -47.62 -6.25 -15.74
C GLU A 481 -47.80 -6.76 -14.30
N TYR A 482 -46.86 -6.47 -13.38
CA TYR A 482 -47.02 -6.81 -11.99
C TYR A 482 -48.19 -6.05 -11.33
N SER A 483 -48.40 -4.79 -11.71
CA SER A 483 -49.51 -4.01 -11.20
C SER A 483 -50.86 -4.64 -11.54
N GLN A 484 -51.03 -5.16 -12.78
CA GLN A 484 -52.22 -5.92 -13.19
C GLN A 484 -52.35 -7.25 -12.41
N ARG A 485 -51.27 -7.98 -12.21
CA ARG A 485 -51.25 -9.23 -11.45
C ARG A 485 -51.57 -9.02 -9.97
N ILE A 486 -51.10 -7.90 -9.36
CA ILE A 486 -51.44 -7.53 -7.99
C ILE A 486 -52.93 -7.23 -7.84
N VAL A 487 -53.55 -6.57 -8.81
CA VAL A 487 -55.01 -6.37 -8.79
C VAL A 487 -55.77 -7.70 -8.77
N ALA A 488 -55.25 -8.70 -9.47
CA ALA A 488 -55.86 -10.04 -9.50
C ALA A 488 -55.54 -10.88 -8.24
N HIS A 489 -54.39 -10.67 -7.63
CA HIS A 489 -53.88 -11.44 -6.48
C HIS A 489 -53.26 -10.48 -5.45
N PRO A 490 -54.01 -9.65 -4.75
CA PRO A 490 -53.53 -8.60 -3.85
C PRO A 490 -52.89 -9.15 -2.57
N ASP A 491 -53.08 -10.43 -2.26
CA ASP A 491 -52.53 -11.15 -1.11
C ASP A 491 -51.18 -11.83 -1.38
N ASN A 492 -50.67 -11.75 -2.62
CA ASN A 492 -49.42 -12.42 -2.97
C ASN A 492 -48.19 -11.50 -2.72
N ALA A 493 -47.50 -11.71 -1.62
CA ALA A 493 -46.32 -10.96 -1.19
C ALA A 493 -45.19 -10.94 -2.24
N TYR A 494 -45.01 -12.02 -3.00
CA TYR A 494 -43.95 -12.15 -4.00
C TYR A 494 -44.16 -11.23 -5.22
N LEU A 495 -45.40 -10.87 -5.55
CA LEU A 495 -45.68 -9.93 -6.63
C LEU A 495 -45.22 -8.51 -6.26
N TYR A 496 -45.45 -8.11 -5.02
CA TYR A 496 -44.95 -6.83 -4.48
C TYR A 496 -43.42 -6.85 -4.39
N LEU A 497 -42.79 -7.95 -3.91
CA LEU A 497 -41.36 -8.08 -3.92
C LEU A 497 -40.77 -7.92 -5.33
N ALA A 498 -41.34 -8.57 -6.32
CA ALA A 498 -40.89 -8.51 -7.71
C ALA A 498 -41.01 -7.11 -8.31
N ARG A 499 -42.18 -6.46 -8.15
CA ARG A 499 -42.37 -5.08 -8.60
C ARG A 499 -41.50 -4.09 -7.88
N GLY A 500 -41.27 -4.27 -6.58
CA GLY A 500 -40.35 -3.46 -5.78
C GLY A 500 -38.92 -3.54 -6.27
N ILE A 501 -38.47 -4.72 -6.74
CA ILE A 501 -37.12 -4.88 -7.34
C ILE A 501 -37.07 -4.11 -8.68
N ASP A 502 -38.09 -4.17 -9.51
CA ASP A 502 -38.13 -3.42 -10.76
C ASP A 502 -38.15 -1.90 -10.52
N TYR A 503 -38.92 -1.40 -9.52
CA TYR A 503 -38.87 0.00 -9.10
C TYR A 503 -37.46 0.41 -8.59
N ALA A 504 -36.80 -0.46 -7.82
CA ALA A 504 -35.44 -0.20 -7.33
C ALA A 504 -34.43 -0.06 -8.48
N LEU A 505 -34.55 -0.89 -9.52
CA LEU A 505 -33.70 -0.85 -10.70
C LEU A 505 -33.87 0.43 -11.53
N VAL A 506 -35.10 0.94 -11.65
CA VAL A 506 -35.38 2.21 -12.34
C VAL A 506 -35.23 3.43 -11.41
N GLN A 507 -34.72 3.23 -10.19
CA GLN A 507 -34.45 4.25 -9.17
C GLN A 507 -35.69 4.97 -8.60
N ASP A 508 -36.86 4.35 -8.75
CA ASP A 508 -38.08 4.81 -8.06
C ASP A 508 -38.15 4.23 -6.64
N PHE A 509 -37.31 4.81 -5.76
CA PHE A 509 -37.13 4.30 -4.40
C PHE A 509 -38.41 4.43 -3.53
N SER A 510 -39.23 5.43 -3.78
CA SER A 510 -40.48 5.62 -3.04
C SER A 510 -41.45 4.48 -3.25
N ASN A 511 -41.68 4.10 -4.49
CA ASN A 511 -42.56 2.99 -4.84
C ASN A 511 -41.92 1.63 -4.48
N ALA A 512 -40.61 1.49 -4.61
CA ALA A 512 -39.89 0.29 -4.16
C ALA A 512 -40.08 0.05 -2.65
N LEU A 513 -39.93 1.11 -1.81
CA LEU A 513 -40.13 1.02 -0.34
C LEU A 513 -41.57 0.68 0.03
N ALA A 514 -42.55 1.23 -0.69
CA ALA A 514 -43.98 0.90 -0.48
C ALA A 514 -44.24 -0.57 -0.79
N ASP A 515 -43.72 -1.07 -1.91
CA ASP A 515 -43.89 -2.46 -2.31
C ASP A 515 -43.21 -3.46 -1.40
N PHE A 516 -41.96 -3.20 -0.99
CA PHE A 516 -41.29 -4.05 0.01
C PHE A 516 -42.03 -4.04 1.35
N SER A 517 -42.63 -2.91 1.73
CA SER A 517 -43.41 -2.83 2.97
C SER A 517 -44.74 -3.63 2.85
N ASN A 518 -45.40 -3.59 1.70
CA ASN A 518 -46.58 -4.41 1.42
C ASN A 518 -46.23 -5.91 1.40
N ALA A 519 -45.10 -6.29 0.77
CA ALA A 519 -44.62 -7.66 0.77
C ALA A 519 -44.39 -8.18 2.21
N ILE A 520 -43.77 -7.38 3.07
CA ILE A 520 -43.54 -7.71 4.49
C ILE A 520 -44.83 -7.77 5.28
N TYR A 521 -45.79 -6.90 5.00
CA TYR A 521 -47.12 -6.91 5.65
C TYR A 521 -47.87 -8.19 5.34
N LEU A 522 -47.80 -8.68 4.09
CA LEU A 522 -48.44 -9.91 3.65
C LEU A 522 -47.74 -11.19 4.08
N ASP A 523 -46.39 -11.14 4.13
CA ASP A 523 -45.53 -12.24 4.56
C ASP A 523 -44.39 -11.72 5.41
N SER A 524 -44.56 -11.79 6.76
CA SER A 524 -43.60 -11.31 7.75
C SER A 524 -42.33 -12.13 7.80
N ASP A 525 -42.29 -13.31 7.15
CA ASP A 525 -41.13 -14.23 7.12
C ASP A 525 -40.38 -14.14 5.79
N LEU A 526 -40.77 -13.22 4.90
CA LEU A 526 -40.10 -12.97 3.63
C LEU A 526 -38.80 -12.17 3.82
N ALA A 527 -37.72 -12.84 4.26
CA ALA A 527 -36.44 -12.23 4.62
C ALA A 527 -35.85 -11.31 3.52
N LEU A 528 -35.96 -11.72 2.24
CA LEU A 528 -35.43 -10.94 1.13
C LEU A 528 -36.14 -9.60 0.94
N ALA A 529 -37.39 -9.44 1.39
CA ALA A 529 -38.08 -8.16 1.34
C ALA A 529 -37.51 -7.17 2.35
N TYR A 530 -37.16 -7.61 3.55
CA TYR A 530 -36.45 -6.79 4.54
C TYR A 530 -35.06 -6.38 4.03
N PHE A 531 -34.30 -7.34 3.48
CA PHE A 531 -32.99 -7.08 2.88
C PHE A 531 -33.05 -6.01 1.77
N CYS A 532 -34.01 -6.13 0.85
CA CYS A 532 -34.21 -5.15 -0.22
C CYS A 532 -34.62 -3.79 0.36
N ARG A 533 -35.51 -3.76 1.35
CA ARG A 533 -35.97 -2.50 1.96
C ARG A 533 -34.84 -1.78 2.69
N ALA A 534 -33.99 -2.51 3.43
CA ALA A 534 -32.80 -1.95 4.06
C ALA A 534 -31.85 -1.31 3.04
N ASN A 535 -31.56 -2.02 1.95
CA ASN A 535 -30.68 -1.54 0.87
C ASN A 535 -31.21 -0.25 0.22
N ILE A 536 -32.53 -0.19 -0.07
CA ILE A 536 -33.12 1.00 -0.70
C ILE A 536 -33.18 2.17 0.26
N ARG A 537 -33.47 1.94 1.55
CA ARG A 537 -33.37 2.98 2.59
C ARG A 537 -31.97 3.56 2.67
N PHE A 538 -30.95 2.71 2.68
CA PHE A 538 -29.56 3.16 2.72
C PHE A 538 -29.19 3.96 1.46
N LYS A 539 -29.53 3.46 0.28
CA LYS A 539 -29.27 4.16 -0.99
C LYS A 539 -29.98 5.51 -1.09
N ALA A 540 -31.23 5.58 -0.63
CA ALA A 540 -31.98 6.84 -0.55
C ALA A 540 -31.34 7.83 0.42
N LEU A 541 -30.82 7.34 1.55
CA LEU A 541 -30.08 8.17 2.51
C LEU A 541 -28.79 8.71 1.91
N GLU A 542 -28.01 7.87 1.20
CA GLU A 542 -26.77 8.30 0.51
C GLU A 542 -27.04 9.45 -0.48
N ILE A 543 -28.09 9.34 -1.28
CA ILE A 543 -28.47 10.39 -2.25
C ILE A 543 -28.87 11.67 -1.52
N LYS A 544 -29.71 11.58 -0.48
CA LYS A 544 -30.15 12.73 0.32
C LYS A 544 -28.98 13.49 0.94
N VAL A 545 -27.96 12.77 1.41
CA VAL A 545 -26.76 13.40 2.01
C VAL A 545 -25.90 14.04 0.93
N ASN A 546 -25.71 13.39 -0.20
CA ASN A 546 -24.92 13.92 -1.31
C ASN A 546 -25.54 15.17 -1.93
N ASP A 547 -26.88 15.21 -2.08
CA ASP A 547 -27.59 16.38 -2.59
C ASP A 547 -27.45 17.58 -1.63
N LEU A 548 -27.55 17.35 -0.32
CA LEU A 548 -27.35 18.40 0.69
C LEU A 548 -25.89 18.90 0.75
N ALA A 549 -24.91 18.03 0.49
CA ALA A 549 -23.52 18.44 0.43
C ALA A 549 -23.21 19.27 -0.83
N ALA A 550 -23.89 19.01 -1.95
CA ALA A 550 -23.76 19.80 -3.17
C ALA A 550 -24.33 21.23 -3.03
N ASP A 551 -25.41 21.38 -2.25
CA ASP A 551 -26.04 22.68 -1.99
C ASP A 551 -25.30 23.53 -0.94
N ASN A 552 -24.50 22.93 -0.05
CA ASN A 552 -23.76 23.58 1.02
C ASN A 552 -22.24 23.51 0.80
N VAL A 553 -21.72 24.32 -0.09
CA VAL A 553 -20.26 24.48 -0.30
C VAL A 553 -19.65 25.07 0.98
N GLY A 554 -19.08 24.23 1.85
CA GLY A 554 -18.29 24.67 3.00
C GLY A 554 -18.59 24.03 4.36
N THR A 555 -19.55 23.13 4.48
CA THR A 555 -19.77 22.36 5.72
C THR A 555 -19.50 20.88 5.45
N GLU A 556 -18.55 20.29 6.18
CA GLU A 556 -18.35 18.83 6.25
C GLU A 556 -19.56 18.19 7.00
N SER A 557 -20.73 18.20 6.38
CA SER A 557 -21.90 17.49 6.87
C SER A 557 -21.78 16.02 6.46
N GLY A 558 -21.19 15.21 7.33
CA GLY A 558 -21.03 13.78 7.08
C GLY A 558 -22.34 13.02 7.35
N MET A 559 -22.51 11.87 6.67
CA MET A 559 -23.65 10.97 6.86
C MET A 559 -23.81 10.43 8.30
N SER A 560 -22.79 10.59 9.16
CA SER A 560 -22.80 10.15 10.55
C SER A 560 -23.55 11.06 11.53
N ASP A 561 -24.17 12.17 11.07
CA ASP A 561 -24.82 13.15 11.92
C ASP A 561 -26.06 12.62 12.65
N LYS A 562 -26.29 13.11 13.86
CA LYS A 562 -27.45 12.74 14.70
C LYS A 562 -28.80 12.92 14.00
N GLN A 563 -28.88 13.79 12.99
CA GLN A 563 -30.10 14.02 12.21
C GLN A 563 -30.57 12.79 11.42
N TYR A 564 -29.65 11.84 11.11
CA TYR A 564 -29.95 10.61 10.37
C TYR A 564 -30.10 9.38 11.27
N ALA A 565 -30.06 9.56 12.58
CA ALA A 565 -30.10 8.44 13.55
C ALA A 565 -31.33 7.54 13.35
N TYR A 566 -32.49 8.14 13.08
CA TYR A 566 -33.72 7.39 12.82
C TYR A 566 -33.66 6.59 11.52
N ASP A 567 -33.10 7.18 10.46
CA ASP A 567 -32.93 6.50 9.16
C ASP A 567 -32.02 5.27 9.34
N PHE A 568 -30.91 5.42 10.07
CA PHE A 568 -30.01 4.32 10.39
C PHE A 568 -30.68 3.23 11.25
N GLU A 569 -31.45 3.61 12.26
CA GLU A 569 -32.18 2.66 13.10
C GLU A 569 -33.12 1.79 12.24
N MET A 570 -33.87 2.40 11.33
CA MET A 570 -34.79 1.69 10.45
C MET A 570 -34.06 0.76 9.46
N ILE A 571 -32.88 1.15 8.98
CA ILE A 571 -32.03 0.31 8.11
C ILE A 571 -31.52 -0.90 8.90
N MET A 572 -30.96 -0.65 10.11
CA MET A 572 -30.42 -1.71 10.95
C MET A 572 -31.49 -2.71 11.38
N ARG A 573 -32.68 -2.24 11.72
CA ARG A 573 -33.82 -3.09 12.09
C ARG A 573 -34.24 -4.04 10.98
N ASP A 574 -34.21 -3.57 9.71
CA ASP A 574 -34.52 -4.44 8.56
C ASP A 574 -33.42 -5.48 8.35
N TYR A 575 -32.13 -5.13 8.50
CA TYR A 575 -31.06 -6.14 8.44
C TYR A 575 -31.13 -7.11 9.63
N ASP A 576 -31.43 -6.64 10.84
CA ASP A 576 -31.59 -7.51 12.00
C ASP A 576 -32.71 -8.53 11.75
N ARG A 577 -33.86 -8.09 11.20
CA ARG A 577 -34.93 -9.01 10.87
C ARG A 577 -34.57 -9.99 9.75
N THR A 578 -33.80 -9.53 8.75
CA THR A 578 -33.26 -10.40 7.71
C THR A 578 -32.40 -11.51 8.32
N LEU A 579 -31.53 -11.17 9.27
CA LEU A 579 -30.60 -12.10 9.92
C LEU A 579 -31.26 -13.01 10.96
N GLU A 580 -32.36 -12.55 11.57
CA GLU A 580 -33.20 -13.43 12.41
C GLU A 580 -33.85 -14.56 11.58
N LEU A 581 -34.29 -14.23 10.35
CA LEU A 581 -34.95 -15.19 9.44
C LEU A 581 -33.94 -16.01 8.63
N LEU A 582 -32.76 -15.45 8.32
CA LEU A 582 -31.70 -16.08 7.54
C LEU A 582 -30.32 -15.80 8.22
N PRO A 583 -29.98 -16.51 9.30
CA PRO A 583 -28.73 -16.27 10.04
C PRO A 583 -27.46 -16.46 9.22
N ASP A 584 -27.50 -17.33 8.21
CA ASP A 584 -26.35 -17.66 7.34
C ASP A 584 -26.26 -16.76 6.08
N PHE A 585 -27.06 -15.70 6.01
CA PHE A 585 -27.07 -14.81 4.86
C PHE A 585 -25.93 -13.82 4.93
N ALA A 586 -24.74 -14.22 4.46
CA ALA A 586 -23.48 -13.47 4.53
C ALA A 586 -23.61 -12.01 4.04
N PHE A 587 -24.44 -11.76 3.02
CA PHE A 587 -24.61 -10.45 2.40
C PHE A 587 -25.34 -9.44 3.30
N ALA A 588 -26.26 -9.91 4.15
CA ALA A 588 -26.90 -9.02 5.14
C ALA A 588 -25.90 -8.64 6.25
N TRP A 589 -25.08 -9.58 6.73
CA TRP A 589 -24.00 -9.28 7.66
C TRP A 589 -23.01 -8.26 7.07
N PHE A 590 -22.62 -8.44 5.80
CA PHE A 590 -21.72 -7.54 5.10
C PHE A 590 -22.31 -6.13 4.95
N ASN A 591 -23.53 -6.02 4.44
CA ASN A 591 -24.20 -4.72 4.22
C ASN A 591 -24.43 -3.98 5.54
N ARG A 592 -24.82 -4.71 6.60
CA ARG A 592 -24.97 -4.17 7.93
C ARG A 592 -23.65 -3.59 8.47
N ALA A 593 -22.54 -4.27 8.19
CA ALA A 593 -21.20 -3.80 8.54
C ALA A 593 -20.83 -2.51 7.78
N ASN A 594 -21.16 -2.42 6.49
CA ASN A 594 -20.95 -1.20 5.72
C ASN A 594 -21.71 0.01 6.32
N VAL A 595 -22.95 -0.19 6.75
CA VAL A 595 -23.72 0.86 7.43
C VAL A 595 -23.06 1.32 8.73
N LEU A 596 -22.52 0.38 9.51
CA LEU A 596 -21.78 0.69 10.75
C LEU A 596 -20.46 1.44 10.46
N CYS A 597 -19.78 1.12 9.35
CA CYS A 597 -18.60 1.88 8.92
C CYS A 597 -18.93 3.34 8.59
N VAL A 598 -20.08 3.59 7.93
CA VAL A 598 -20.56 4.95 7.65
C VAL A 598 -20.84 5.70 8.96
N GLN A 599 -21.35 5.02 9.98
CA GLN A 599 -21.54 5.58 11.33
C GLN A 599 -20.23 5.70 12.14
N LYS A 600 -19.08 5.29 11.56
CA LYS A 600 -17.75 5.22 12.21
C LYS A 600 -17.68 4.24 13.39
N ASP A 601 -18.67 3.34 13.55
CA ASP A 601 -18.61 2.24 14.52
C ASP A 601 -17.85 1.03 13.91
N TYR A 602 -16.54 1.22 13.72
CA TYR A 602 -15.67 0.22 13.12
C TYR A 602 -15.58 -1.07 13.94
N GLN A 603 -15.70 -0.99 15.28
CA GLN A 603 -15.67 -2.16 16.16
C GLN A 603 -16.85 -3.10 15.90
N SER A 604 -18.05 -2.55 15.78
CA SER A 604 -19.24 -3.34 15.45
C SER A 604 -19.22 -3.80 14.00
N ALA A 605 -18.69 -2.98 13.07
CA ALA A 605 -18.52 -3.36 11.67
C ALA A 605 -17.59 -4.58 11.53
N ILE A 606 -16.44 -4.60 12.21
CA ILE A 606 -15.50 -5.75 12.23
C ILE A 606 -16.21 -7.03 12.70
N ARG A 607 -17.03 -6.97 13.76
CA ARG A 607 -17.79 -8.14 14.22
C ARG A 607 -18.75 -8.64 13.14
N ASN A 608 -19.44 -7.75 12.44
CA ASN A 608 -20.39 -8.10 11.38
C ASN A 608 -19.69 -8.69 10.14
N TYR A 609 -18.57 -8.10 9.70
CA TYR A 609 -17.75 -8.69 8.63
C TYR A 609 -17.21 -10.07 9.03
N THR A 610 -16.85 -10.25 10.29
CA THR A 610 -16.40 -11.56 10.80
C THR A 610 -17.52 -12.61 10.70
N ASN A 611 -18.77 -12.25 11.00
CA ASN A 611 -19.92 -13.12 10.80
C ASN A 611 -20.16 -13.40 9.31
N ALA A 612 -20.02 -12.40 8.44
CA ALA A 612 -20.14 -12.58 6.98
C ALA A 612 -19.08 -13.59 6.46
N ILE A 613 -17.83 -13.47 6.93
CA ILE A 613 -16.74 -14.39 6.59
C ILE A 613 -16.99 -15.79 7.16
N ALA A 614 -17.55 -15.91 8.37
CA ALA A 614 -17.90 -17.20 8.94
C ALA A 614 -18.96 -17.94 8.10
N CYS A 615 -19.93 -17.21 7.52
CA CYS A 615 -20.91 -17.77 6.60
C CYS A 615 -20.32 -18.09 5.21
N ASN A 616 -19.30 -17.35 4.76
CA ASN A 616 -18.63 -17.56 3.48
C ASN A 616 -17.14 -17.24 3.60
N THR A 617 -16.31 -18.25 3.72
CA THR A 617 -14.85 -18.13 3.91
C THR A 617 -14.10 -17.58 2.68
N ASP A 618 -14.73 -17.58 1.50
CA ASP A 618 -14.18 -17.04 0.25
C ASP A 618 -14.75 -15.63 -0.05
N PHE A 619 -15.32 -14.93 0.95
CA PHE A 619 -15.96 -13.63 0.80
C PHE A 619 -14.94 -12.48 0.72
N ALA A 620 -14.36 -12.27 -0.45
CA ALA A 620 -13.27 -11.32 -0.69
C ALA A 620 -13.60 -9.90 -0.23
N GLU A 621 -14.82 -9.41 -0.52
CA GLU A 621 -15.26 -8.06 -0.18
C GLU A 621 -15.34 -7.87 1.34
N ALA A 622 -15.73 -8.90 2.07
CA ALA A 622 -15.81 -8.83 3.53
C ALA A 622 -14.40 -8.75 4.16
N TYR A 623 -13.43 -9.49 3.64
CA TYR A 623 -12.04 -9.34 4.05
C TYR A 623 -11.51 -7.94 3.72
N PHE A 624 -11.78 -7.44 2.51
CA PHE A 624 -11.31 -6.12 2.09
C PHE A 624 -11.83 -5.01 3.01
N ASN A 625 -13.15 -4.95 3.20
CA ASN A 625 -13.76 -3.90 4.03
C ASN A 625 -13.41 -4.07 5.51
N ARG A 626 -13.28 -5.32 6.02
CA ARG A 626 -12.81 -5.56 7.40
C ARG A 626 -11.37 -5.12 7.59
N GLY A 627 -10.51 -5.39 6.59
CA GLY A 627 -9.12 -4.94 6.56
C GLY A 627 -9.02 -3.41 6.65
N LEU A 628 -9.83 -2.68 5.88
CA LEU A 628 -9.92 -1.22 5.98
C LEU A 628 -10.40 -0.79 7.38
N ALA A 629 -11.43 -1.44 7.93
CA ALA A 629 -11.95 -1.12 9.26
C ALA A 629 -10.90 -1.33 10.37
N TYR A 630 -10.09 -2.40 10.29
CA TYR A 630 -8.95 -2.62 11.19
C TYR A 630 -7.92 -1.48 11.09
N ILE A 631 -7.57 -1.04 9.87
CA ILE A 631 -6.65 0.08 9.68
C ILE A 631 -7.21 1.36 10.33
N TYR A 632 -8.50 1.66 10.15
CA TYR A 632 -9.13 2.84 10.75
C TYR A 632 -9.10 2.86 12.28
N ILE A 633 -9.08 1.71 12.94
CA ILE A 633 -8.93 1.63 14.42
C ILE A 633 -7.48 1.49 14.88
N GLY A 634 -6.49 1.53 13.95
CA GLY A 634 -5.07 1.40 14.24
C GLY A 634 -4.53 -0.03 14.36
N ASP A 635 -5.36 -1.05 14.12
CA ASP A 635 -4.94 -2.46 14.10
C ASP A 635 -4.37 -2.83 12.72
N THR A 636 -3.19 -2.29 12.43
CA THR A 636 -2.54 -2.43 11.13
C THR A 636 -2.21 -3.89 10.80
N GLN A 637 -1.86 -4.71 11.79
CA GLN A 637 -1.46 -6.10 11.56
C GLN A 637 -2.62 -6.95 11.04
N ASN A 638 -3.78 -6.90 11.70
CA ASN A 638 -4.99 -7.59 11.24
C ASN A 638 -5.50 -7.00 9.92
N GLY A 639 -5.37 -5.67 9.76
CA GLY A 639 -5.72 -4.99 8.51
C GLY A 639 -4.92 -5.51 7.32
N ILE A 640 -3.60 -5.60 7.42
CA ILE A 640 -2.72 -6.14 6.37
C ILE A 640 -3.07 -7.61 6.07
N SER A 641 -3.31 -8.42 7.10
CA SER A 641 -3.66 -9.84 6.92
C SER A 641 -4.97 -10.00 6.12
N ASP A 642 -5.98 -9.21 6.42
CA ASP A 642 -7.27 -9.23 5.72
C ASP A 642 -7.15 -8.70 4.29
N LEU A 643 -6.39 -7.62 4.07
CA LEU A 643 -6.14 -7.09 2.74
C LEU A 643 -5.36 -8.08 1.87
N SER A 644 -4.34 -8.76 2.41
CA SER A 644 -3.64 -9.85 1.72
C SER A 644 -4.62 -10.95 1.29
N LYS A 645 -5.52 -11.38 2.21
CA LYS A 645 -6.54 -12.38 1.90
C LYS A 645 -7.53 -11.90 0.84
N ALA A 646 -7.97 -10.65 0.91
CA ALA A 646 -8.85 -10.05 -0.11
C ALA A 646 -8.19 -10.03 -1.49
N GLY A 647 -6.90 -9.65 -1.56
CA GLY A 647 -6.10 -9.68 -2.78
C GLY A 647 -5.96 -11.09 -3.34
N GLU A 648 -5.64 -12.06 -2.49
CA GLU A 648 -5.60 -13.49 -2.84
C GLU A 648 -6.91 -13.96 -3.44
N LEU A 649 -8.05 -13.53 -2.89
CA LEU A 649 -9.39 -13.84 -3.39
C LEU A 649 -9.82 -13.01 -4.62
N GLY A 650 -8.98 -12.13 -5.12
CA GLY A 650 -9.15 -11.44 -6.40
C GLY A 650 -9.49 -9.94 -6.33
N ILE A 651 -9.51 -9.31 -5.16
CA ILE A 651 -9.62 -7.84 -5.04
C ILE A 651 -8.22 -7.24 -5.19
N TYR A 652 -7.79 -6.99 -6.42
CA TYR A 652 -6.44 -6.51 -6.72
C TYR A 652 -6.12 -5.13 -6.11
N GLN A 653 -7.13 -4.29 -5.84
CA GLN A 653 -6.97 -3.01 -5.15
C GLN A 653 -6.38 -3.17 -3.74
N ALA A 654 -6.54 -4.33 -3.12
CA ALA A 654 -5.95 -4.63 -1.83
C ALA A 654 -4.42 -4.54 -1.86
N TYR A 655 -3.78 -4.99 -2.95
CA TYR A 655 -2.33 -4.91 -3.11
C TYR A 655 -1.84 -3.46 -3.25
N ASN A 656 -2.61 -2.58 -3.93
CA ASN A 656 -2.30 -1.14 -3.99
C ASN A 656 -2.31 -0.52 -2.59
N TYR A 657 -3.25 -0.95 -1.75
CA TYR A 657 -3.34 -0.44 -0.37
C TYR A 657 -2.22 -0.97 0.52
N LEU A 658 -1.87 -2.27 0.39
CA LEU A 658 -0.75 -2.88 1.11
C LEU A 658 0.57 -2.14 0.82
N LYS A 659 0.81 -1.80 -0.44
CA LYS A 659 1.99 -1.02 -0.85
C LYS A 659 2.00 0.38 -0.21
N ARG A 660 0.85 1.06 -0.13
CA ARG A 660 0.74 2.40 0.50
C ARG A 660 0.97 2.40 2.01
N ILE A 661 0.51 1.39 2.73
CA ILE A 661 0.70 1.30 4.19
C ILE A 661 2.19 1.12 4.53
N ARG A 662 2.96 0.54 3.64
CA ARG A 662 4.35 0.20 3.84
C ARG A 662 5.31 1.35 3.52
N ASN A 663 4.96 2.20 2.54
CA ASN A 663 5.69 3.40 2.19
C ASN A 663 5.26 4.58 3.07
#